data_9606a9a377d4df5d4d6a7aa66fc1cb24
#
_entry.id   9606a9a377d4df5d4d6a7aa66fc1cb24
#
_cell.length_a   1.000
_cell.length_b   1.000
_cell.length_c   1.000
_cell.angle_alpha   90.00
_cell.angle_beta   90.00
_cell.angle_gamma   90.00
#
_symmetry.space_group_name_H-M   'P 1'
#
loop_
_entity.id
_entity.type
_entity.pdbx_description
1 polymer ?
#
loop_
_entity_poly.entity_id
_entity_poly.type
_entity_poly.pdbx_seq_one_letter_code
_entity_poly.pdbx_strand_id
1 'polypeptide(L)'
;MGRSKNSRKYLSLAIASALLAPAAWAQESAPTGQESAQATTLDKITVTSRKREETLQEVPIAVTAFTADALDRMAVEDLSDLDALVPNLTVYAARGSSSTVTAYIRGIGQSDPLWGVDPGVGIYLDDVYIARPQGALLDVFDVQRVEVLRGPQGTLYGKNTIGGAIKYISRGLPTDFEGNASVTIGNYNQLDVKAAVGGPIGGADSGLRGRIAVASLNRDGFGQNVVTDQEVSDKEILALRGQLGAYAGDDFDVQFAFDWVDDQSGVRGAQMLGANRFVPSAPPMDSRYDVRNGMPNVNDTELRGASVTVNWRASDDWAFKYVLAKRESDTETNIDFDTTQAKIADVKAFYSDEQVSHELQANFDGGGRARGVMGLYAFDGDAGGRVLNNFFNLLFGDTQGVVRTESVALYADWTFDLTEKFKLDVGARYTDEDKRATVLNRGYSDDTFTRPISTVANFDKSINFKNTSPKVSLNYQATDDIMLYALATRGFKSGGYNIRAQATAVPRSAEPFDDEVVDSFEIGSKMAFLDQTLFLNLAAFQNKYEDIQLSVFTAYDSNGDGTDDAFFGDFTNAGKGTVNGVEVEYQWLPVRNWVFSGNLAWLDGKYDEFRYAGLNIADEQEFTNAPEFSGAVNLEYRTDLSGGGSLSARVGYSYQSEVVATTEIQRAEVPPNGRPPITQDGYGLLNAGVTWRLNNAWSFSLNGSNLTDEEYLTTGYNLNRALGVYTGFYGAPRQYSLTARYEF
;
A
#
# COMPACT_ATOMS: atom_id res chain seq x y z
N MET A 1 -23.75 7.67 -18.28
CA MET A 1 -24.93 6.80 -18.08
C MET A 1 -24.68 6.00 -16.83
N GLY A 2 -25.27 6.38 -15.68
CA GLY A 2 -25.08 5.66 -14.42
C GLY A 2 -25.59 4.21 -14.56
N ARG A 3 -24.66 3.26 -14.46
CA ARG A 3 -25.01 1.85 -14.27
C ARG A 3 -25.68 1.73 -12.89
N SER A 4 -26.81 1.05 -12.82
CA SER A 4 -27.57 0.87 -11.59
C SER A 4 -26.72 0.09 -10.57
N LYS A 5 -26.47 0.67 -9.36
CA LYS A 5 -25.78 0.00 -8.22
C LYS A 5 -26.33 -1.41 -7.93
N ASN A 6 -27.58 -1.69 -8.27
CA ASN A 6 -28.20 -3.00 -8.10
C ASN A 6 -27.66 -4.09 -9.05
N SER A 7 -26.99 -3.75 -10.16
CA SER A 7 -26.57 -4.74 -11.16
C SER A 7 -25.46 -5.68 -10.64
N ARG A 8 -24.55 -5.19 -9.81
CA ARG A 8 -23.43 -6.00 -9.25
C ARG A 8 -23.87 -6.84 -8.07
N LYS A 9 -24.76 -6.33 -7.19
CA LYS A 9 -25.39 -7.18 -6.14
C LYS A 9 -26.14 -8.37 -6.76
N TYR A 10 -26.79 -8.19 -7.92
CA TYR A 10 -27.40 -9.31 -8.66
C TYR A 10 -26.34 -10.23 -9.29
N LEU A 11 -25.21 -9.70 -9.73
CA LEU A 11 -24.09 -10.51 -10.24
C LEU A 11 -23.48 -11.35 -9.12
N SER A 12 -23.25 -10.76 -7.94
CA SER A 12 -22.77 -11.48 -6.75
C SER A 12 -23.74 -12.60 -6.34
N LEU A 13 -25.04 -12.33 -6.33
CA LEU A 13 -26.07 -13.34 -6.09
C LEU A 13 -26.09 -14.44 -7.15
N ALA A 14 -25.87 -14.08 -8.43
CA ALA A 14 -25.79 -15.05 -9.52
C ALA A 14 -24.54 -15.93 -9.41
N ILE A 15 -23.39 -15.35 -9.08
CA ILE A 15 -22.14 -16.09 -8.82
C ILE A 15 -22.31 -17.00 -7.61
N ALA A 16 -22.83 -16.50 -6.50
CA ALA A 16 -23.12 -17.29 -5.31
C ALA A 16 -24.09 -18.46 -5.61
N SER A 17 -25.13 -18.22 -6.42
CA SER A 17 -26.09 -19.26 -6.83
C SER A 17 -25.47 -20.30 -7.76
N ALA A 18 -24.55 -19.91 -8.65
CA ALA A 18 -23.83 -20.84 -9.52
C ALA A 18 -22.85 -21.73 -8.74
N LEU A 19 -22.27 -21.20 -7.65
CA LEU A 19 -21.38 -21.94 -6.75
C LEU A 19 -22.12 -22.92 -5.83
N LEU A 20 -23.44 -22.70 -5.59
CA LEU A 20 -24.30 -23.59 -4.83
C LEU A 20 -24.90 -24.72 -5.70
N ALA A 21 -24.69 -24.71 -7.02
CA ALA A 21 -25.07 -25.82 -7.87
C ALA A 21 -24.28 -27.09 -7.42
N PRO A 22 -24.93 -28.26 -7.24
CA PRO A 22 -24.24 -29.42 -6.69
C PRO A 22 -23.05 -29.79 -7.58
N ALA A 23 -21.88 -29.87 -6.95
CA ALA A 23 -20.66 -30.40 -7.57
C ALA A 23 -20.82 -31.89 -7.86
N ALA A 24 -21.60 -32.23 -8.91
CA ALA A 24 -21.84 -33.60 -9.35
C ALA A 24 -20.61 -34.23 -10.04
N TRP A 25 -19.47 -33.55 -10.05
CA TRP A 25 -18.25 -33.96 -10.78
C TRP A 25 -17.02 -34.15 -9.90
N ALA A 26 -17.12 -33.92 -8.58
CA ALA A 26 -16.04 -34.19 -7.64
C ALA A 26 -16.31 -35.51 -6.90
N GLN A 27 -16.00 -36.61 -7.54
CA GLN A 27 -15.94 -37.91 -6.85
C GLN A 27 -14.50 -38.42 -6.86
N GLU A 28 -13.98 -38.55 -5.62
CA GLU A 28 -12.77 -39.29 -5.22
C GLU A 28 -11.39 -38.70 -5.55
N SER A 29 -10.91 -37.90 -4.63
CA SER A 29 -9.69 -38.23 -3.87
C SER A 29 -9.62 -37.29 -2.65
N ALA A 30 -10.03 -37.78 -1.49
CA ALA A 30 -9.77 -37.09 -0.23
C ALA A 30 -8.26 -37.05 -0.02
N PRO A 31 -7.65 -35.89 0.23
CA PRO A 31 -6.26 -35.83 0.65
C PRO A 31 -6.15 -36.56 1.99
N THR A 32 -5.33 -37.58 2.02
CA THR A 32 -4.98 -38.35 3.21
C THR A 32 -3.98 -37.52 4.03
N GLY A 33 -4.50 -36.72 4.92
CA GLY A 33 -3.71 -35.98 5.90
C GLY A 33 -4.54 -34.84 6.50
N GLN A 34 -5.31 -35.14 7.57
CA GLN A 34 -5.77 -34.06 8.45
C GLN A 34 -4.54 -33.43 9.09
N GLU A 35 -4.14 -32.21 8.62
CA GLU A 35 -3.25 -31.38 9.42
C GLU A 35 -3.96 -31.06 10.73
N SER A 36 -3.36 -31.52 11.83
CA SER A 36 -3.85 -31.19 13.16
C SER A 36 -3.83 -29.69 13.36
N ALA A 37 -4.96 -29.07 13.66
CA ALA A 37 -5.01 -27.66 14.04
C ALA A 37 -4.29 -27.38 15.36
N GLN A 38 -3.88 -28.42 16.08
CA GLN A 38 -3.13 -28.29 17.33
C GLN A 38 -1.69 -27.93 17.01
N ALA A 39 -1.35 -26.63 17.14
CA ALA A 39 0.01 -26.18 17.02
C ALA A 39 0.90 -26.83 18.10
N THR A 40 1.93 -27.53 17.68
CA THR A 40 3.01 -28.06 18.55
C THR A 40 4.31 -27.33 18.34
N THR A 41 4.49 -26.68 17.19
CA THR A 41 5.59 -25.81 16.82
C THR A 41 5.02 -24.66 15.98
N LEU A 42 5.76 -23.58 15.86
CA LEU A 42 5.41 -22.48 14.97
C LEU A 42 5.83 -22.78 13.53
N ASP A 43 5.03 -22.34 12.56
CA ASP A 43 5.29 -22.56 11.15
C ASP A 43 6.48 -21.73 10.67
N LYS A 44 7.34 -22.31 9.85
CA LYS A 44 8.39 -21.59 9.14
C LYS A 44 7.81 -20.91 7.91
N ILE A 45 7.89 -19.58 7.89
CA ILE A 45 7.41 -18.79 6.75
C ILE A 45 8.56 -18.61 5.75
N THR A 46 8.32 -18.99 4.49
CA THR A 46 9.23 -18.71 3.38
C THR A 46 8.88 -17.36 2.76
N VAL A 47 9.89 -16.54 2.50
CA VAL A 47 9.77 -15.22 1.90
C VAL A 47 10.65 -15.11 0.65
N THR A 48 10.32 -14.15 -0.22
CA THR A 48 11.10 -13.83 -1.43
C THR A 48 11.64 -12.40 -1.41
N SER A 49 11.82 -11.85 -0.21
CA SER A 49 12.26 -10.47 0.01
C SER A 49 13.63 -10.14 -0.60
N ARG A 50 14.49 -11.13 -0.82
CA ARG A 50 15.79 -10.99 -1.48
C ARG A 50 15.82 -11.56 -2.91
N LYS A 51 14.66 -11.63 -3.59
CA LYS A 51 14.47 -12.21 -4.95
C LYS A 51 14.92 -13.67 -5.07
N ARG A 52 14.97 -14.38 -3.94
CA ARG A 52 15.18 -15.82 -3.79
C ARG A 52 14.40 -16.31 -2.58
N GLU A 53 14.05 -17.57 -2.57
CA GLU A 53 13.34 -18.21 -1.46
C GLU A 53 14.29 -18.41 -0.26
N GLU A 54 13.92 -17.82 0.87
CA GLU A 54 14.64 -17.93 2.14
C GLU A 54 13.62 -18.06 3.28
N THR A 55 13.98 -18.70 4.39
CA THR A 55 13.11 -18.66 5.56
C THR A 55 13.18 -17.28 6.23
N LEU A 56 12.06 -16.81 6.76
CA LEU A 56 11.97 -15.49 7.43
C LEU A 56 13.06 -15.29 8.49
N GLN A 57 13.44 -16.37 9.19
CA GLN A 57 14.45 -16.33 10.27
C GLN A 57 15.90 -16.25 9.74
N GLU A 58 16.12 -16.50 8.45
CA GLU A 58 17.45 -16.43 7.82
C GLU A 58 17.71 -15.13 7.09
N VAL A 59 16.68 -14.29 6.92
CA VAL A 59 16.77 -13.02 6.17
C VAL A 59 17.25 -11.88 7.09
N PRO A 60 18.44 -11.28 6.83
CA PRO A 60 19.03 -10.24 7.69
C PRO A 60 18.49 -8.85 7.38
N ILE A 61 17.19 -8.69 7.37
CA ILE A 61 16.45 -7.43 7.27
C ILE A 61 15.17 -7.50 8.11
N ALA A 62 14.61 -6.37 8.47
CA ALA A 62 13.30 -6.29 9.09
C ALA A 62 12.22 -6.59 8.05
N VAL A 63 11.55 -7.75 8.18
CA VAL A 63 10.48 -8.18 7.28
C VAL A 63 9.37 -8.86 8.07
N THR A 64 8.11 -8.51 7.76
CA THR A 64 6.91 -9.17 8.26
C THR A 64 6.23 -9.87 7.09
N ALA A 65 5.78 -11.09 7.28
CA ALA A 65 5.08 -11.85 6.25
C ALA A 65 3.80 -12.50 6.81
N PHE A 66 2.72 -12.39 6.04
CA PHE A 66 1.42 -12.96 6.35
C PHE A 66 1.05 -13.98 5.29
N THR A 67 0.83 -15.24 5.68
CA THR A 67 0.28 -16.28 4.79
C THR A 67 -1.19 -16.02 4.51
N ALA A 68 -1.74 -16.63 3.46
CA ALA A 68 -3.17 -16.58 3.14
C ALA A 68 -4.05 -16.91 4.35
N ASP A 69 -3.73 -18.00 5.06
CA ASP A 69 -4.46 -18.43 6.25
C ASP A 69 -4.38 -17.43 7.41
N ALA A 70 -3.23 -16.73 7.56
CA ALA A 70 -3.09 -15.69 8.57
C ALA A 70 -3.96 -14.47 8.21
N LEU A 71 -3.95 -14.05 6.94
CA LEU A 71 -4.78 -12.94 6.45
C LEU A 71 -6.28 -13.25 6.62
N ASP A 72 -6.71 -14.46 6.26
CA ASP A 72 -8.10 -14.91 6.44
C ASP A 72 -8.52 -14.93 7.91
N ARG A 73 -7.67 -15.50 8.80
CA ARG A 73 -7.97 -15.54 10.24
C ARG A 73 -8.01 -14.16 10.88
N MET A 74 -7.19 -13.21 10.39
CA MET A 74 -7.17 -11.83 10.87
C MET A 74 -8.24 -10.96 10.21
N ALA A 75 -9.00 -11.52 9.25
CA ALA A 75 -10.02 -10.82 8.47
C ALA A 75 -9.45 -9.59 7.74
N VAL A 76 -8.25 -9.72 7.18
CA VAL A 76 -7.62 -8.68 6.36
C VAL A 76 -8.33 -8.62 5.02
N GLU A 77 -8.97 -7.51 4.70
CA GLU A 77 -9.71 -7.31 3.46
C GLU A 77 -8.85 -6.66 2.36
N ASP A 78 -8.02 -5.69 2.73
CA ASP A 78 -7.09 -5.01 1.83
C ASP A 78 -5.79 -4.62 2.55
N LEU A 79 -4.87 -3.95 1.85
CA LEU A 79 -3.56 -3.56 2.40
C LEU A 79 -3.66 -2.57 3.57
N SER A 80 -4.74 -1.78 3.71
CA SER A 80 -4.88 -0.84 4.82
C SER A 80 -5.08 -1.53 6.17
N ASP A 81 -5.60 -2.76 6.18
CA ASP A 81 -5.76 -3.55 7.40
C ASP A 81 -4.42 -4.04 7.99
N LEU A 82 -3.32 -3.93 7.23
CA LEU A 82 -1.98 -4.28 7.70
C LEU A 82 -1.37 -3.20 8.60
N ASP A 83 -1.91 -1.99 8.60
CA ASP A 83 -1.43 -0.83 9.38
C ASP A 83 -1.15 -1.20 10.84
N ALA A 84 -2.10 -1.80 11.51
CA ALA A 84 -1.97 -2.20 12.91
C ALA A 84 -1.15 -3.49 13.13
N LEU A 85 -0.87 -4.27 12.08
CA LEU A 85 -0.26 -5.60 12.18
C LEU A 85 1.26 -5.59 11.94
N VAL A 86 1.78 -4.52 11.35
CA VAL A 86 3.21 -4.35 11.02
C VAL A 86 3.79 -3.17 11.79
N PRO A 87 4.95 -3.34 12.45
CA PRO A 87 5.61 -2.24 13.16
C PRO A 87 5.87 -1.04 12.25
N ASN A 88 5.54 0.18 12.72
CA ASN A 88 5.81 1.45 12.01
C ASN A 88 5.30 1.51 10.56
N LEU A 89 4.27 0.76 10.23
CA LEU A 89 3.56 0.85 8.96
C LEU A 89 2.34 1.75 9.16
N THR A 90 2.08 2.65 8.22
CA THR A 90 0.82 3.39 8.08
C THR A 90 0.36 3.28 6.63
N VAL A 91 -0.83 2.73 6.42
CA VAL A 91 -1.43 2.56 5.08
C VAL A 91 -2.89 2.99 5.11
N TYR A 92 -3.27 3.89 4.21
CA TYR A 92 -4.65 4.36 4.09
C TYR A 92 -4.97 4.77 2.64
N ALA A 93 -6.26 4.87 2.34
CA ALA A 93 -6.74 5.41 1.07
C ALA A 93 -6.65 6.95 1.08
N ALA A 94 -6.03 7.53 0.05
CA ALA A 94 -5.70 8.95 -0.04
C ALA A 94 -6.84 9.79 -0.64
N ARG A 95 -6.88 11.08 -0.30
CA ARG A 95 -7.69 12.14 -0.93
C ARG A 95 -9.18 11.84 -1.13
N GLY A 96 -9.77 11.05 -0.26
CA GLY A 96 -11.16 10.65 -0.42
C GLY A 96 -11.40 9.55 -1.46
N SER A 97 -10.39 9.12 -2.21
CA SER A 97 -10.47 7.92 -3.05
C SER A 97 -10.60 6.65 -2.20
N SER A 98 -11.23 5.62 -2.75
CA SER A 98 -11.34 4.30 -2.13
C SER A 98 -10.10 3.44 -2.31
N SER A 99 -9.38 3.61 -3.44
CA SER A 99 -8.33 2.69 -3.89
C SER A 99 -6.96 3.32 -4.12
N THR A 100 -6.84 4.65 -4.02
CA THR A 100 -5.55 5.34 -4.10
C THR A 100 -4.80 5.16 -2.79
N VAL A 101 -3.65 4.46 -2.82
CA VAL A 101 -2.88 4.16 -1.61
C VAL A 101 -1.96 5.30 -1.19
N THR A 102 -1.90 5.54 0.11
CA THR A 102 -0.80 6.23 0.78
C THR A 102 -0.16 5.26 1.76
N ALA A 103 1.16 5.09 1.67
CA ALA A 103 1.90 4.21 2.57
C ALA A 103 3.13 4.93 3.14
N TYR A 104 3.34 4.74 4.45
CA TYR A 104 4.53 5.17 5.19
C TYR A 104 5.10 3.97 5.95
N ILE A 105 6.40 3.83 5.93
CA ILE A 105 7.12 2.87 6.76
C ILE A 105 8.21 3.62 7.52
N ARG A 106 8.21 3.50 8.86
CA ARG A 106 9.14 4.24 9.74
C ARG A 106 9.07 5.77 9.56
N GLY A 107 7.85 6.30 9.33
CA GLY A 107 7.63 7.73 9.07
C GLY A 107 8.10 8.22 7.69
N ILE A 108 8.51 7.32 6.79
CA ILE A 108 9.01 7.63 5.45
C ILE A 108 7.98 7.20 4.42
N GLY A 109 7.45 8.13 3.65
CA GLY A 109 6.41 7.91 2.65
C GLY A 109 6.11 9.15 1.82
N GLN A 110 4.99 9.16 1.09
CA GLN A 110 4.50 10.30 0.32
C GLN A 110 2.99 10.29 0.30
N SER A 111 2.37 11.41 0.66
CA SER A 111 0.91 11.57 0.72
C SER A 111 0.28 12.18 -0.54
N ASP A 112 1.07 12.79 -1.42
CA ASP A 112 0.56 13.43 -2.65
C ASP A 112 0.52 12.41 -3.80
N PRO A 113 -0.68 11.96 -4.26
CA PRO A 113 -0.80 10.94 -5.31
C PRO A 113 -0.77 11.51 -6.73
N LEU A 114 -0.48 12.81 -6.92
CA LEU A 114 -0.44 13.41 -8.25
C LEU A 114 0.69 12.81 -9.12
N TRP A 115 0.46 12.74 -10.43
CA TRP A 115 1.51 12.38 -11.37
C TRP A 115 2.64 13.41 -11.32
N GLY A 116 3.88 12.94 -11.51
CA GLY A 116 5.08 13.74 -11.31
C GLY A 116 5.67 13.68 -9.90
N VAL A 117 4.95 13.06 -8.94
CA VAL A 117 5.41 12.79 -7.58
C VAL A 117 5.40 11.28 -7.35
N ASP A 118 6.52 10.71 -6.99
CA ASP A 118 6.65 9.27 -6.78
C ASP A 118 6.39 8.86 -5.31
N PRO A 119 5.92 7.62 -5.03
CA PRO A 119 5.72 7.13 -3.67
C PRO A 119 7.05 6.88 -2.96
N GLY A 120 7.05 6.89 -1.61
CA GLY A 120 8.21 6.53 -0.78
C GLY A 120 8.28 5.04 -0.42
N VAL A 121 7.18 4.32 -0.57
CA VAL A 121 7.04 2.87 -0.35
C VAL A 121 6.63 2.20 -1.65
N GLY A 122 7.40 1.21 -2.09
CA GLY A 122 7.12 0.47 -3.31
C GLY A 122 6.06 -0.60 -3.10
N ILE A 123 5.08 -0.71 -4.02
CA ILE A 123 4.07 -1.76 -4.03
C ILE A 123 4.31 -2.67 -5.21
N TYR A 124 4.28 -3.98 -4.97
CA TYR A 124 4.58 -5.02 -5.96
C TYR A 124 3.48 -6.07 -5.97
N LEU A 125 3.04 -6.45 -7.18
CA LEU A 125 2.20 -7.62 -7.42
C LEU A 125 3.02 -8.63 -8.23
N ASP A 126 3.30 -9.82 -7.67
CA ASP A 126 4.07 -10.89 -8.31
C ASP A 126 5.41 -10.42 -8.93
N ASP A 127 6.18 -9.65 -8.16
CA ASP A 127 7.43 -8.96 -8.55
C ASP A 127 7.28 -7.81 -9.55
N VAL A 128 6.08 -7.50 -10.04
CA VAL A 128 5.81 -6.35 -10.89
C VAL A 128 5.57 -5.10 -10.05
N TYR A 129 6.39 -4.07 -10.26
CA TYR A 129 6.23 -2.78 -9.58
C TYR A 129 4.95 -2.06 -10.05
N ILE A 130 4.16 -1.56 -9.12
CA ILE A 130 3.01 -0.68 -9.37
C ILE A 130 3.49 0.76 -9.14
N ALA A 131 3.74 1.48 -10.24
CA ALA A 131 4.42 2.77 -10.18
C ALA A 131 3.55 3.91 -9.63
N ARG A 132 2.22 3.77 -9.72
CA ARG A 132 1.29 4.82 -9.31
C ARG A 132 0.41 4.38 -8.15
N PRO A 133 0.05 5.31 -7.24
CA PRO A 133 -0.76 5.00 -6.09
C PRO A 133 -2.24 4.74 -6.42
N GLN A 134 -2.74 5.21 -7.58
CA GLN A 134 -4.10 4.97 -8.01
C GLN A 134 -4.36 3.48 -8.20
N GLY A 135 -5.36 2.94 -7.50
CA GLY A 135 -5.68 1.53 -7.52
C GLY A 135 -4.66 0.58 -6.89
N ALA A 136 -3.64 1.11 -6.21
CA ALA A 136 -2.61 0.30 -5.56
C ALA A 136 -3.00 -0.19 -4.15
N LEU A 137 -4.16 0.19 -3.63
CA LEU A 137 -4.74 -0.39 -2.42
C LEU A 137 -5.39 -1.73 -2.78
N LEU A 138 -4.56 -2.78 -2.82
CA LEU A 138 -4.95 -4.09 -3.32
C LEU A 138 -5.85 -4.84 -2.33
N ASP A 139 -7.00 -5.32 -2.82
CA ASP A 139 -7.87 -6.22 -2.06
C ASP A 139 -7.25 -7.61 -1.94
N VAL A 140 -7.49 -8.26 -0.79
CA VAL A 140 -6.98 -9.60 -0.50
C VAL A 140 -7.93 -10.66 -1.10
N PHE A 141 -7.59 -11.15 -2.28
CA PHE A 141 -8.24 -12.32 -2.89
C PHE A 141 -7.23 -13.13 -3.69
N ASP A 142 -7.33 -14.44 -3.62
CA ASP A 142 -6.43 -15.40 -4.27
C ASP A 142 -4.94 -15.10 -4.01
N VAL A 143 -4.63 -14.72 -2.77
CA VAL A 143 -3.29 -14.42 -2.31
C VAL A 143 -2.61 -15.66 -1.71
N GLN A 144 -1.31 -15.81 -1.91
CA GLN A 144 -0.47 -16.77 -1.22
C GLN A 144 0.09 -16.17 0.07
N ARG A 145 0.61 -14.93 -0.03
CA ARG A 145 1.14 -14.18 1.11
C ARG A 145 1.33 -12.70 0.77
N VAL A 146 1.45 -11.89 1.80
CA VAL A 146 1.91 -10.50 1.72
C VAL A 146 3.19 -10.36 2.53
N GLU A 147 4.22 -9.73 1.96
CA GLU A 147 5.49 -9.44 2.61
C GLU A 147 5.68 -7.93 2.73
N VAL A 148 6.00 -7.43 3.93
CA VAL A 148 6.31 -6.02 4.18
C VAL A 148 7.78 -5.91 4.59
N LEU A 149 8.59 -5.30 3.73
CA LEU A 149 10.02 -5.06 3.92
C LEU A 149 10.20 -3.65 4.46
N ARG A 150 10.80 -3.50 5.63
CA ARG A 150 10.97 -2.22 6.29
C ARG A 150 12.38 -1.69 6.13
N GLY A 151 12.50 -0.36 5.99
CA GLY A 151 13.75 0.32 5.67
C GLY A 151 14.10 0.27 4.18
N PRO A 152 15.13 1.03 3.74
CA PRO A 152 15.43 1.21 2.33
C PRO A 152 15.74 -0.09 1.58
N GLN A 153 15.06 -0.30 0.45
CA GLN A 153 15.19 -1.48 -0.40
C GLN A 153 15.80 -1.17 -1.78
N GLY A 154 16.52 -0.06 -1.89
CA GLY A 154 17.03 0.47 -3.17
C GLY A 154 17.88 -0.50 -3.97
N THR A 155 18.63 -1.41 -3.34
CA THR A 155 19.53 -2.36 -4.00
C THR A 155 18.79 -3.37 -4.89
N LEU A 156 17.73 -4.00 -4.41
CA LEU A 156 17.03 -5.06 -5.14
C LEU A 156 15.74 -4.57 -5.81
N TYR A 157 15.06 -3.61 -5.20
CA TYR A 157 13.77 -3.10 -5.66
C TYR A 157 13.88 -1.76 -6.39
N GLY A 158 14.96 -1.02 -6.15
CA GLY A 158 15.28 0.20 -6.89
C GLY A 158 14.62 1.44 -6.34
N LYS A 159 14.24 2.34 -7.24
CA LYS A 159 13.66 3.64 -6.91
C LYS A 159 12.38 3.52 -6.10
N ASN A 160 12.06 4.59 -5.35
CA ASN A 160 10.77 4.73 -4.67
C ASN A 160 10.51 3.68 -3.57
N THR A 161 11.59 3.15 -2.97
CA THR A 161 11.56 2.18 -1.87
C THR A 161 12.40 2.64 -0.69
N ILE A 162 12.39 3.96 -0.42
CA ILE A 162 13.18 4.57 0.65
C ILE A 162 12.64 4.24 2.04
N GLY A 163 11.32 4.11 2.20
CA GLY A 163 10.67 3.65 3.42
C GLY A 163 10.65 2.12 3.51
N GLY A 164 10.49 1.45 2.36
CA GLY A 164 10.37 0.02 2.28
C GLY A 164 9.59 -0.47 1.06
N ALA A 165 9.14 -1.71 1.11
CA ALA A 165 8.32 -2.31 0.05
C ALA A 165 7.23 -3.22 0.60
N ILE A 166 6.06 -3.23 -0.05
CA ILE A 166 4.96 -4.15 0.20
C ILE A 166 4.83 -5.05 -1.03
N LYS A 167 4.96 -6.37 -0.82
CA LYS A 167 4.84 -7.37 -1.87
C LYS A 167 3.57 -8.19 -1.66
N TYR A 168 2.72 -8.16 -2.65
CA TYR A 168 1.55 -9.02 -2.76
C TYR A 168 1.91 -10.17 -3.69
N ILE A 169 1.89 -11.41 -3.18
CA ILE A 169 2.21 -12.61 -3.94
C ILE A 169 0.92 -13.41 -4.12
N SER A 170 0.47 -13.58 -5.37
CA SER A 170 -0.71 -14.36 -5.71
C SER A 170 -0.47 -15.85 -5.54
N ARG A 171 -1.56 -16.63 -5.43
CA ARG A 171 -1.45 -18.09 -5.45
C ARG A 171 -0.91 -18.57 -6.78
N GLY A 172 0.04 -19.50 -6.73
CA GLY A 172 0.64 -20.10 -7.91
C GLY A 172 -0.29 -21.08 -8.64
N LEU A 173 0.21 -21.62 -9.74
CA LEU A 173 -0.49 -22.61 -10.55
C LEU A 173 -0.39 -24.01 -9.91
N PRO A 174 -1.50 -24.62 -9.46
CA PRO A 174 -1.46 -25.88 -8.75
C PRO A 174 -1.21 -27.08 -9.68
N THR A 175 -0.62 -28.13 -9.10
CA THR A 175 -0.38 -29.42 -9.79
C THR A 175 -1.62 -30.29 -9.87
N ASP A 176 -2.50 -30.14 -8.89
CA ASP A 176 -3.74 -30.86 -8.78
C ASP A 176 -4.92 -29.92 -8.99
N PHE A 177 -6.09 -30.47 -9.28
CA PHE A 177 -7.30 -29.65 -9.42
C PHE A 177 -7.77 -29.24 -8.02
N GLU A 178 -7.76 -27.93 -7.78
CA GLU A 178 -8.17 -27.33 -6.53
C GLU A 178 -9.01 -26.07 -6.76
N GLY A 179 -9.79 -25.72 -5.78
CA GLY A 179 -10.54 -24.46 -5.83
C GLY A 179 -11.08 -24.06 -4.46
N ASN A 180 -11.51 -22.82 -4.38
CA ASN A 180 -12.19 -22.29 -3.23
C ASN A 180 -13.29 -21.30 -3.64
N ALA A 181 -14.29 -21.21 -2.79
CA ALA A 181 -15.34 -20.20 -2.93
C ALA A 181 -15.73 -19.71 -1.54
N SER A 182 -15.97 -18.42 -1.38
CA SER A 182 -16.46 -17.85 -0.14
C SER A 182 -17.55 -16.82 -0.37
N VAL A 183 -18.47 -16.76 0.59
CA VAL A 183 -19.49 -15.71 0.68
C VAL A 183 -19.38 -15.09 2.07
N THR A 184 -19.24 -13.78 2.11
CA THR A 184 -19.22 -12.98 3.34
C THR A 184 -20.43 -12.07 3.37
N ILE A 185 -21.14 -12.08 4.48
CA ILE A 185 -22.23 -11.13 4.78
C ILE A 185 -21.89 -10.37 6.05
N GLY A 186 -22.26 -9.09 6.12
CA GLY A 186 -21.94 -8.26 7.28
C GLY A 186 -22.92 -7.11 7.49
N ASN A 187 -22.65 -6.28 8.50
CA ASN A 187 -23.38 -5.04 8.65
C ASN A 187 -23.06 -4.09 7.48
N TYR A 188 -23.81 -2.99 7.36
CA TYR A 188 -23.81 -2.12 6.16
C TYR A 188 -24.12 -2.90 4.87
N ASN A 189 -25.00 -3.93 4.96
CA ASN A 189 -25.38 -4.78 3.84
C ASN A 189 -24.20 -5.35 3.03
N GLN A 190 -23.08 -5.65 3.73
CA GLN A 190 -21.93 -6.27 3.10
C GLN A 190 -22.32 -7.61 2.46
N LEU A 191 -21.91 -7.79 1.21
CA LEU A 191 -22.03 -9.03 0.46
C LEU A 191 -20.81 -9.19 -0.45
N ASP A 192 -19.84 -9.98 0.00
CA ASP A 192 -18.64 -10.30 -0.78
C ASP A 192 -18.70 -11.74 -1.26
N VAL A 193 -18.32 -11.95 -2.51
CA VAL A 193 -18.21 -13.27 -3.12
C VAL A 193 -16.83 -13.38 -3.75
N LYS A 194 -16.05 -14.36 -3.29
CA LYS A 194 -14.73 -14.66 -3.85
C LYS A 194 -14.70 -16.12 -4.31
N ALA A 195 -14.13 -16.40 -5.46
CA ALA A 195 -13.95 -17.77 -5.95
C ALA A 195 -12.67 -17.89 -6.77
N ALA A 196 -12.02 -19.04 -6.66
CA ALA A 196 -10.87 -19.39 -7.47
C ALA A 196 -10.88 -20.88 -7.79
N VAL A 197 -10.39 -21.25 -8.99
CA VAL A 197 -10.20 -22.62 -9.41
C VAL A 197 -8.93 -22.72 -10.26
N GLY A 198 -8.16 -23.79 -10.06
CA GLY A 198 -6.95 -24.05 -10.80
C GLY A 198 -6.65 -25.53 -10.93
N GLY A 199 -5.71 -25.87 -11.80
CA GLY A 199 -5.27 -27.25 -12.01
C GLY A 199 -4.62 -27.50 -13.37
N PRO A 200 -4.26 -28.75 -13.63
CA PRO A 200 -3.71 -29.16 -14.92
C PRO A 200 -4.76 -29.11 -16.04
N ILE A 201 -4.36 -28.61 -17.21
CA ILE A 201 -5.20 -28.51 -18.40
C ILE A 201 -4.81 -29.65 -19.37
N GLY A 202 -5.76 -30.49 -19.75
CA GLY A 202 -5.51 -31.60 -20.67
C GLY A 202 -4.98 -32.88 -20.03
N GLY A 203 -4.99 -32.94 -18.69
CA GLY A 203 -4.55 -34.10 -17.89
C GLY A 203 -3.29 -33.80 -17.05
N ALA A 204 -3.05 -34.61 -16.03
CA ALA A 204 -1.97 -34.41 -15.06
C ALA A 204 -0.56 -34.28 -15.70
N ASP A 205 -0.33 -35.01 -16.80
CA ASP A 205 0.98 -35.07 -17.48
C ASP A 205 1.13 -34.03 -18.61
N SER A 206 0.15 -33.12 -18.80
CA SER A 206 0.14 -32.21 -19.95
C SER A 206 1.22 -31.11 -19.89
N GLY A 207 1.76 -30.85 -18.72
CA GLY A 207 2.64 -29.69 -18.48
C GLY A 207 1.94 -28.33 -18.58
N LEU A 208 0.63 -28.29 -18.85
CA LEU A 208 -0.17 -27.07 -18.88
C LEU A 208 -0.99 -26.95 -17.59
N ARG A 209 -0.95 -25.75 -16.96
CA ARG A 209 -1.72 -25.45 -15.75
C ARG A 209 -2.40 -24.11 -15.92
N GLY A 210 -3.58 -23.98 -15.35
CA GLY A 210 -4.32 -22.73 -15.37
C GLY A 210 -4.95 -22.45 -14.00
N ARG A 211 -5.18 -21.15 -13.73
CA ARG A 211 -5.92 -20.69 -12.57
C ARG A 211 -6.73 -19.46 -12.93
N ILE A 212 -7.96 -19.38 -12.43
CA ILE A 212 -8.80 -18.20 -12.53
C ILE A 212 -9.38 -17.87 -11.16
N ALA A 213 -9.42 -16.61 -10.81
CA ALA A 213 -10.01 -16.09 -9.58
C ALA A 213 -10.88 -14.89 -9.87
N VAL A 214 -11.99 -14.76 -9.15
CA VAL A 214 -12.91 -13.64 -9.22
C VAL A 214 -13.30 -13.19 -7.82
N ALA A 215 -13.43 -11.87 -7.63
CA ALA A 215 -13.97 -11.27 -6.42
C ALA A 215 -15.00 -10.21 -6.78
N SER A 216 -16.14 -10.23 -6.10
CA SER A 216 -17.15 -9.18 -6.12
C SER A 216 -17.38 -8.73 -4.70
N LEU A 217 -16.96 -7.51 -4.38
CA LEU A 217 -16.94 -6.95 -3.03
C LEU A 217 -17.92 -5.79 -2.98
N ASN A 218 -18.92 -5.90 -2.11
CA ASN A 218 -19.98 -4.90 -2.03
C ASN A 218 -20.33 -4.62 -0.57
N ARG A 219 -20.42 -3.34 -0.22
CA ARG A 219 -20.84 -2.86 1.09
C ARG A 219 -21.48 -1.48 0.93
N ASP A 220 -22.60 -1.22 1.60
CA ASP A 220 -23.19 0.11 1.66
C ASP A 220 -22.24 1.09 2.40
N GLY A 221 -22.46 2.39 2.20
CA GLY A 221 -21.66 3.43 2.82
C GLY A 221 -21.70 3.44 4.34
N PHE A 222 -20.64 3.92 4.97
CA PHE A 222 -20.67 4.19 6.40
C PHE A 222 -21.50 5.41 6.76
N GLY A 223 -21.74 6.32 5.79
CA GLY A 223 -22.55 7.51 5.93
C GLY A 223 -23.19 7.93 4.62
N GLN A 224 -23.92 9.05 4.68
CA GLN A 224 -24.65 9.64 3.55
C GLN A 224 -24.23 11.08 3.32
N ASN A 225 -24.23 11.50 2.07
CA ASN A 225 -24.24 12.91 1.73
C ASN A 225 -25.68 13.45 1.81
N VAL A 226 -25.97 14.23 2.84
CA VAL A 226 -27.31 14.75 3.13
C VAL A 226 -27.79 15.76 2.09
N VAL A 227 -26.94 16.18 1.15
CA VAL A 227 -27.26 17.13 0.07
C VAL A 227 -27.67 16.40 -1.20
N THR A 228 -26.90 15.37 -1.58
CA THR A 228 -27.07 14.63 -2.84
C THR A 228 -27.85 13.33 -2.66
N ASP A 229 -28.14 12.94 -1.40
CA ASP A 229 -28.77 11.66 -1.03
C ASP A 229 -27.99 10.44 -1.56
N GLN A 230 -26.65 10.56 -1.65
CA GLN A 230 -25.74 9.51 -2.08
C GLN A 230 -24.99 8.93 -0.87
N GLU A 231 -24.76 7.64 -0.88
CA GLU A 231 -23.86 7.00 0.10
C GLU A 231 -22.42 7.45 -0.10
N VAL A 232 -21.63 7.50 1.00
CA VAL A 232 -20.20 7.77 0.99
C VAL A 232 -19.47 6.68 1.76
N SER A 233 -18.23 6.40 1.38
CA SER A 233 -17.43 5.31 1.96
C SER A 233 -18.06 3.92 1.72
N ASP A 234 -18.83 3.75 0.66
CA ASP A 234 -19.30 2.44 0.20
C ASP A 234 -18.20 1.68 -0.53
N LYS A 235 -18.38 0.37 -0.73
CA LYS A 235 -17.47 -0.51 -1.47
C LYS A 235 -18.23 -1.17 -2.62
N GLU A 236 -17.71 -1.04 -3.86
CA GLU A 236 -18.27 -1.68 -5.05
C GLU A 236 -17.16 -2.06 -6.02
N ILE A 237 -16.56 -3.26 -5.84
CA ILE A 237 -15.39 -3.72 -6.58
C ILE A 237 -15.71 -5.03 -7.29
N LEU A 238 -15.29 -5.13 -8.55
CA LEU A 238 -15.24 -6.37 -9.31
C LEU A 238 -13.80 -6.62 -9.77
N ALA A 239 -13.21 -7.73 -9.34
CA ALA A 239 -11.84 -8.08 -9.67
C ALA A 239 -11.76 -9.48 -10.32
N LEU A 240 -10.88 -9.61 -11.31
CA LEU A 240 -10.59 -10.85 -12.03
C LEU A 240 -9.08 -11.05 -12.10
N ARG A 241 -8.62 -12.27 -11.86
CA ARG A 241 -7.24 -12.70 -12.07
C ARG A 241 -7.22 -14.01 -12.85
N GLY A 242 -6.33 -14.12 -13.83
CA GLY A 242 -6.11 -15.33 -14.60
C GLY A 242 -4.63 -15.63 -14.73
N GLN A 243 -4.28 -16.91 -14.66
CA GLN A 243 -2.92 -17.39 -14.86
C GLN A 243 -2.93 -18.63 -15.76
N LEU A 244 -1.92 -18.74 -16.62
CA LEU A 244 -1.68 -19.90 -17.48
C LEU A 244 -0.20 -20.19 -17.51
N GLY A 245 0.20 -21.43 -17.22
CA GLY A 245 1.60 -21.86 -17.22
C GLY A 245 1.83 -23.07 -18.10
N ALA A 246 2.95 -23.05 -18.80
CA ALA A 246 3.47 -24.18 -19.57
C ALA A 246 4.81 -24.62 -18.98
N TYR A 247 4.89 -25.88 -18.55
CA TYR A 247 6.02 -26.47 -17.86
C TYR A 247 6.68 -27.52 -18.75
N ALA A 248 7.97 -27.43 -18.94
CA ALA A 248 8.78 -28.40 -19.68
C ALA A 248 9.77 -29.07 -18.70
N GLY A 249 9.27 -30.08 -17.99
CA GLY A 249 9.94 -30.68 -16.84
C GLY A 249 9.96 -29.73 -15.63
N ASP A 250 10.95 -29.93 -14.75
CA ASP A 250 11.12 -29.14 -13.53
C ASP A 250 12.04 -27.94 -13.73
N ASP A 251 12.68 -27.82 -14.90
CA ASP A 251 13.76 -26.87 -15.15
C ASP A 251 13.33 -25.65 -15.97
N PHE A 252 12.20 -25.72 -16.67
CA PHE A 252 11.75 -24.63 -17.52
C PHE A 252 10.24 -24.44 -17.49
N ASP A 253 9.80 -23.23 -17.25
CA ASP A 253 8.41 -22.84 -17.38
C ASP A 253 8.23 -21.43 -17.94
N VAL A 254 7.08 -21.23 -18.56
CA VAL A 254 6.58 -19.93 -19.00
C VAL A 254 5.20 -19.75 -18.40
N GLN A 255 5.00 -18.65 -17.67
CA GLN A 255 3.75 -18.28 -17.05
C GLN A 255 3.24 -16.97 -17.61
N PHE A 256 1.97 -16.92 -17.96
CA PHE A 256 1.23 -15.72 -18.29
C PHE A 256 0.26 -15.41 -17.16
N ALA A 257 0.23 -14.18 -16.69
CA ALA A 257 -0.72 -13.69 -15.72
C ALA A 257 -1.46 -12.45 -16.26
N PHE A 258 -2.71 -12.32 -15.87
CA PHE A 258 -3.58 -11.18 -16.19
C PHE A 258 -4.38 -10.83 -14.94
N ASP A 259 -4.52 -9.55 -14.66
CA ASP A 259 -5.41 -9.01 -13.64
C ASP A 259 -6.22 -7.81 -14.17
N TRP A 260 -7.44 -7.71 -13.69
CA TRP A 260 -8.35 -6.62 -13.98
C TRP A 260 -9.18 -6.30 -12.75
N VAL A 261 -9.31 -5.01 -12.44
CA VAL A 261 -10.12 -4.49 -11.35
C VAL A 261 -10.94 -3.32 -11.86
N ASP A 262 -12.24 -3.33 -11.54
CA ASP A 262 -13.17 -2.22 -11.76
C ASP A 262 -13.74 -1.84 -10.38
N ASP A 263 -13.22 -0.71 -9.83
CA ASP A 263 -13.62 -0.14 -8.55
C ASP A 263 -14.52 1.07 -8.81
N GLN A 264 -15.80 0.93 -8.44
CA GLN A 264 -16.82 1.99 -8.50
C GLN A 264 -17.26 2.40 -7.08
N SER A 265 -16.44 2.10 -6.08
CA SER A 265 -16.68 2.52 -4.70
C SER A 265 -16.79 4.04 -4.62
N GLY A 266 -17.69 4.53 -3.79
CA GLY A 266 -17.86 5.96 -3.59
C GLY A 266 -16.67 6.62 -2.92
N VAL A 267 -16.61 7.96 -2.99
CA VAL A 267 -15.60 8.74 -2.27
C VAL A 267 -15.73 8.50 -0.77
N ARG A 268 -14.60 8.53 -0.08
CA ARG A 268 -14.59 8.52 1.38
C ARG A 268 -15.19 9.83 1.89
N GLY A 269 -16.03 9.73 2.93
CA GLY A 269 -16.67 10.89 3.54
C GLY A 269 -15.62 11.82 4.18
N ALA A 270 -15.48 13.03 3.63
CA ALA A 270 -14.62 14.07 4.18
C ALA A 270 -15.38 14.84 5.26
N GLN A 271 -14.81 14.95 6.46
CA GLN A 271 -15.39 15.64 7.60
C GLN A 271 -14.75 17.01 7.83
N MET A 272 -15.59 18.00 8.10
CA MET A 272 -15.16 19.31 8.55
C MET A 272 -14.77 19.23 10.04
N LEU A 273 -13.50 19.47 10.38
CA LEU A 273 -13.00 19.41 11.76
C LEU A 273 -13.23 20.71 12.55
N GLY A 274 -13.62 21.78 11.88
CA GLY A 274 -13.98 23.08 12.45
C GLY A 274 -14.86 23.83 11.49
N ALA A 275 -15.58 24.86 11.93
CA ALA A 275 -16.43 25.65 11.06
C ALA A 275 -15.62 26.29 9.89
N ASN A 276 -16.11 26.15 8.67
CA ASN A 276 -15.49 26.79 7.52
C ASN A 276 -15.58 28.33 7.66
N ARG A 277 -14.43 28.99 7.53
CA ARG A 277 -14.33 30.45 7.69
C ARG A 277 -15.20 31.25 6.70
N PHE A 278 -15.41 30.69 5.48
CA PHE A 278 -16.19 31.34 4.43
C PHE A 278 -17.66 30.94 4.46
N VAL A 279 -18.03 29.84 5.15
CA VAL A 279 -19.39 29.37 5.33
C VAL A 279 -19.67 29.05 6.80
N PRO A 280 -19.62 30.07 7.70
CA PRO A 280 -19.78 29.83 9.13
C PRO A 280 -21.19 29.35 9.51
N SER A 281 -22.15 29.46 8.59
CA SER A 281 -23.51 28.92 8.77
C SER A 281 -23.61 27.40 8.58
N ALA A 282 -22.56 26.77 8.09
CA ALA A 282 -22.46 25.31 7.96
C ALA A 282 -21.49 24.76 9.01
N PRO A 283 -21.92 24.48 10.26
CA PRO A 283 -21.04 23.92 11.28
C PRO A 283 -20.67 22.49 10.95
N PRO A 284 -19.61 21.91 11.57
CA PRO A 284 -19.35 20.47 11.52
C PRO A 284 -20.63 19.66 11.81
N MET A 285 -20.72 18.47 11.21
CA MET A 285 -21.83 17.55 11.48
C MET A 285 -21.58 16.76 12.77
N ASP A 286 -22.67 16.31 13.42
CA ASP A 286 -22.57 15.47 14.61
C ASP A 286 -22.06 14.06 14.26
N SER A 287 -22.48 13.52 13.11
CA SER A 287 -22.00 12.25 12.58
C SER A 287 -20.58 12.40 12.00
N ARG A 288 -19.70 11.43 12.29
CA ARG A 288 -18.35 11.36 11.70
C ARG A 288 -18.31 10.75 10.30
N TYR A 289 -19.43 10.25 9.82
CA TYR A 289 -19.53 9.54 8.55
C TYR A 289 -20.46 10.24 7.56
N ASP A 290 -21.48 10.97 8.01
CA ASP A 290 -22.37 11.74 7.11
C ASP A 290 -21.65 13.03 6.67
N VAL A 291 -21.86 13.42 5.42
CA VAL A 291 -21.27 14.61 4.80
C VAL A 291 -22.33 15.52 4.17
N ARG A 292 -21.96 16.77 3.88
CA ARG A 292 -22.83 17.72 3.17
C ARG A 292 -22.17 18.33 1.94
N ASN A 293 -21.40 17.53 1.24
CA ASN A 293 -20.64 17.94 0.06
C ASN A 293 -21.56 18.39 -1.07
N GLY A 294 -21.15 19.43 -1.79
CA GLY A 294 -21.88 19.95 -2.96
C GLY A 294 -21.63 19.15 -4.23
N MET A 295 -20.52 18.40 -4.29
CA MET A 295 -20.15 17.61 -5.45
C MET A 295 -20.83 16.23 -5.46
N PRO A 296 -21.16 15.71 -6.67
CA PRO A 296 -21.58 14.31 -6.82
C PRO A 296 -20.50 13.35 -6.34
N ASN A 297 -20.92 12.22 -5.74
CA ASN A 297 -20.04 11.13 -5.37
C ASN A 297 -19.59 10.38 -6.65
N VAL A 298 -18.38 10.64 -7.13
CA VAL A 298 -17.75 9.97 -8.28
C VAL A 298 -16.35 9.58 -7.88
N ASN A 299 -16.05 8.29 -7.98
CA ASN A 299 -14.71 7.74 -7.80
C ASN A 299 -14.65 6.38 -8.51
N ASP A 300 -14.35 6.42 -9.82
CA ASP A 300 -14.26 5.25 -10.68
C ASP A 300 -12.79 4.98 -10.99
N THR A 301 -12.30 3.77 -10.73
CA THR A 301 -10.93 3.34 -11.04
C THR A 301 -10.95 2.01 -11.77
N GLU A 302 -10.33 1.96 -12.94
CA GLU A 302 -10.12 0.73 -13.68
C GLU A 302 -8.62 0.41 -13.76
N LEU A 303 -8.26 -0.83 -13.42
CA LEU A 303 -6.88 -1.33 -13.48
C LEU A 303 -6.81 -2.52 -14.41
N ARG A 304 -5.73 -2.60 -15.18
CA ARG A 304 -5.41 -3.73 -16.04
C ARG A 304 -3.94 -4.06 -15.93
N GLY A 305 -3.63 -5.33 -15.74
CA GLY A 305 -2.27 -5.83 -15.71
C GLY A 305 -2.11 -7.09 -16.54
N ALA A 306 -0.98 -7.24 -17.18
CA ALA A 306 -0.57 -8.48 -17.82
C ALA A 306 0.92 -8.67 -17.65
N SER A 307 1.35 -9.92 -17.43
CA SER A 307 2.77 -10.26 -17.33
C SER A 307 3.09 -11.62 -17.95
N VAL A 308 4.33 -11.75 -18.38
CA VAL A 308 4.93 -13.03 -18.79
C VAL A 308 6.16 -13.26 -17.93
N THR A 309 6.19 -14.37 -17.23
CA THR A 309 7.34 -14.81 -16.45
C THR A 309 7.92 -16.08 -17.06
N VAL A 310 9.23 -16.06 -17.32
CA VAL A 310 9.99 -17.23 -17.79
C VAL A 310 10.97 -17.62 -16.71
N ASN A 311 10.89 -18.83 -16.21
CA ASN A 311 11.84 -19.42 -15.26
C ASN A 311 12.64 -20.51 -15.97
N TRP A 312 13.96 -20.50 -15.80
CA TRP A 312 14.84 -21.49 -16.39
C TRP A 312 15.97 -21.85 -15.42
N ARG A 313 15.97 -23.08 -14.93
CA ARG A 313 17.10 -23.69 -14.24
C ARG A 313 18.07 -24.24 -15.26
N ALA A 314 19.08 -23.42 -15.61
CA ALA A 314 20.05 -23.78 -16.66
C ALA A 314 21.04 -24.87 -16.20
N SER A 315 21.28 -24.96 -14.89
CA SER A 315 22.08 -25.98 -14.22
C SER A 315 21.71 -26.07 -12.74
N ASP A 316 22.37 -26.96 -12.00
CA ASP A 316 22.20 -27.06 -10.54
C ASP A 316 22.62 -25.76 -9.82
N ASP A 317 23.53 -24.99 -10.41
CA ASP A 317 24.10 -23.75 -9.82
C ASP A 317 23.40 -22.49 -10.33
N TRP A 318 22.79 -22.48 -11.49
CA TRP A 318 22.26 -21.29 -12.15
C TRP A 318 20.79 -21.39 -12.50
N ALA A 319 20.02 -20.42 -12.01
CA ALA A 319 18.64 -20.20 -12.41
C ALA A 319 18.44 -18.79 -12.95
N PHE A 320 17.69 -18.68 -14.05
CA PHE A 320 17.33 -17.40 -14.68
C PHE A 320 15.83 -17.17 -14.56
N LYS A 321 15.46 -15.92 -14.28
CA LYS A 321 14.06 -15.47 -14.31
C LYS A 321 13.97 -14.23 -15.19
N TYR A 322 13.01 -14.21 -16.11
CA TYR A 322 12.67 -13.03 -16.89
C TYR A 322 11.21 -12.67 -16.65
N VAL A 323 10.94 -11.40 -16.36
CA VAL A 323 9.59 -10.86 -16.20
C VAL A 323 9.40 -9.70 -17.17
N LEU A 324 8.38 -9.80 -18.02
CA LEU A 324 7.84 -8.72 -18.82
C LEU A 324 6.45 -8.39 -18.30
N ALA A 325 6.19 -7.13 -18.02
CA ALA A 325 4.87 -6.72 -17.55
C ALA A 325 4.42 -5.42 -18.20
N LYS A 326 3.11 -5.31 -18.42
CA LYS A 326 2.41 -4.09 -18.79
C LYS A 326 1.28 -3.86 -17.80
N ARG A 327 1.12 -2.61 -17.32
CA ARG A 327 0.01 -2.20 -16.46
C ARG A 327 -0.55 -0.87 -16.93
N GLU A 328 -1.85 -0.70 -16.74
CA GLU A 328 -2.60 0.52 -17.05
C GLU A 328 -3.56 0.82 -15.91
N SER A 329 -3.78 2.10 -15.62
CA SER A 329 -4.83 2.54 -14.72
C SER A 329 -5.49 3.82 -15.21
N ASP A 330 -6.81 3.89 -15.08
CA ASP A 330 -7.60 5.08 -15.34
C ASP A 330 -8.48 5.37 -14.11
N THR A 331 -8.47 6.64 -13.65
CA THR A 331 -9.27 7.05 -12.49
C THR A 331 -10.00 8.37 -12.79
N GLU A 332 -11.30 8.42 -12.47
CA GLU A 332 -12.09 9.65 -12.39
C GLU A 332 -12.58 9.82 -10.96
N THR A 333 -12.27 10.97 -10.33
CA THR A 333 -12.70 11.23 -8.95
C THR A 333 -13.09 12.69 -8.74
N ASN A 334 -14.15 12.91 -7.94
CA ASN A 334 -14.53 14.22 -7.43
C ASN A 334 -14.01 14.39 -6.00
N ILE A 335 -13.43 15.55 -5.71
CA ILE A 335 -12.91 15.90 -4.39
C ILE A 335 -13.52 17.22 -3.98
N ASP A 336 -14.39 17.20 -2.97
CA ASP A 336 -14.95 18.38 -2.32
C ASP A 336 -14.08 18.69 -1.11
N PHE A 337 -13.15 19.64 -1.25
CA PHE A 337 -12.24 19.99 -0.17
C PHE A 337 -12.87 20.88 0.91
N ASP A 338 -13.90 21.65 0.57
CA ASP A 338 -14.54 22.58 1.53
C ASP A 338 -15.62 21.91 2.38
N THR A 339 -16.04 20.70 2.02
CA THR A 339 -17.03 19.87 2.73
C THR A 339 -18.39 20.56 2.95
N THR A 340 -18.77 21.46 2.03
CA THR A 340 -20.04 22.20 2.06
C THR A 340 -20.78 22.15 0.71
N GLN A 341 -21.98 22.75 0.66
CA GLN A 341 -22.70 22.93 -0.61
C GLN A 341 -22.16 24.09 -1.45
N ALA A 342 -21.31 24.93 -0.88
CA ALA A 342 -20.77 26.10 -1.55
C ALA A 342 -19.58 25.68 -2.41
N LYS A 343 -19.50 26.24 -3.61
CA LYS A 343 -18.36 25.99 -4.52
C LYS A 343 -17.13 26.78 -4.09
N ILE A 344 -16.54 26.41 -2.93
CA ILE A 344 -15.32 27.04 -2.42
C ILE A 344 -14.11 26.29 -2.95
N ALA A 345 -14.16 24.95 -2.97
CA ALA A 345 -13.02 24.13 -3.36
C ALA A 345 -13.45 22.79 -3.98
N ASP A 346 -14.09 22.89 -5.14
CA ASP A 346 -14.54 21.72 -5.92
C ASP A 346 -13.45 21.30 -6.90
N VAL A 347 -13.10 20.02 -6.91
CA VAL A 347 -12.08 19.48 -7.81
C VAL A 347 -12.61 18.23 -8.53
N LYS A 348 -12.43 18.20 -9.86
CA LYS A 348 -12.60 16.99 -10.68
C LYS A 348 -11.24 16.55 -11.19
N ALA A 349 -10.85 15.34 -10.90
CA ALA A 349 -9.56 14.79 -11.28
C ALA A 349 -9.71 13.54 -12.16
N PHE A 350 -8.91 13.52 -13.21
CA PHE A 350 -8.78 12.41 -14.15
C PHE A 350 -7.31 12.00 -14.19
N TYR A 351 -7.01 10.76 -13.86
CA TYR A 351 -5.66 10.19 -13.91
C TYR A 351 -5.63 9.08 -14.95
N SER A 352 -4.55 8.98 -15.69
CA SER A 352 -4.32 7.90 -16.65
C SER A 352 -2.84 7.55 -16.63
N ASP A 353 -2.53 6.29 -16.41
CA ASP A 353 -1.18 5.79 -16.25
C ASP A 353 -0.98 4.53 -17.09
N GLU A 354 0.17 4.45 -17.74
CA GLU A 354 0.60 3.27 -18.47
C GLU A 354 2.07 2.98 -18.16
N GLN A 355 2.43 1.71 -17.96
CA GLN A 355 3.81 1.29 -17.74
C GLN A 355 4.12 -0.04 -18.40
N VAL A 356 5.38 -0.17 -18.87
CA VAL A 356 5.99 -1.43 -19.29
C VAL A 356 7.29 -1.63 -18.50
N SER A 357 7.52 -2.84 -18.00
CA SER A 357 8.75 -3.17 -17.31
C SER A 357 9.32 -4.51 -17.76
N HIS A 358 10.64 -4.58 -17.75
CA HIS A 358 11.42 -5.78 -18.05
C HIS A 358 12.39 -6.04 -16.90
N GLU A 359 12.44 -7.23 -16.39
CA GLU A 359 13.45 -7.64 -15.41
C GLU A 359 14.05 -8.98 -15.83
N LEU A 360 15.38 -9.02 -15.95
CA LEU A 360 16.15 -10.24 -16.13
C LEU A 360 16.98 -10.48 -14.88
N GLN A 361 16.78 -11.62 -14.24
CA GLN A 361 17.52 -12.06 -13.05
C GLN A 361 18.35 -13.30 -13.37
N ALA A 362 19.56 -13.35 -12.82
CA ALA A 362 20.40 -14.54 -12.77
C ALA A 362 20.71 -14.85 -11.31
N ASN A 363 20.22 -15.98 -10.82
CA ASN A 363 20.44 -16.50 -9.49
C ASN A 363 21.53 -17.56 -9.51
N PHE A 364 22.52 -17.44 -8.63
CA PHE A 364 23.60 -18.36 -8.46
C PHE A 364 23.61 -18.98 -7.07
N ASP A 365 23.63 -20.30 -6.98
CA ASP A 365 23.87 -21.07 -5.77
C ASP A 365 24.59 -22.37 -6.11
N GLY A 366 25.91 -22.34 -6.10
CA GLY A 366 26.76 -23.51 -6.38
C GLY A 366 27.02 -24.43 -5.19
N GLY A 367 26.23 -24.32 -4.10
CA GLY A 367 26.45 -25.08 -2.85
C GLY A 367 27.77 -24.76 -2.14
N GLY A 368 28.46 -23.70 -2.59
CA GLY A 368 29.75 -23.24 -2.07
C GLY A 368 29.60 -22.06 -1.11
N ARG A 369 30.71 -21.30 -0.96
CA ARG A 369 30.76 -20.15 -0.05
C ARG A 369 30.12 -18.88 -0.60
N ALA A 370 29.69 -18.86 -1.84
CA ALA A 370 29.10 -17.68 -2.47
C ALA A 370 27.80 -18.04 -3.15
N ARG A 371 26.76 -17.24 -2.93
CA ARG A 371 25.47 -17.29 -3.62
C ARG A 371 24.91 -15.88 -3.78
N GLY A 372 24.08 -15.67 -4.78
CA GLY A 372 23.56 -14.32 -5.00
C GLY A 372 22.67 -14.20 -6.20
N VAL A 373 22.19 -13.00 -6.41
CA VAL A 373 21.38 -12.60 -7.56
C VAL A 373 22.03 -11.39 -8.24
N MET A 374 21.97 -11.36 -9.58
CA MET A 374 22.26 -10.17 -10.36
C MET A 374 21.15 -9.99 -11.39
N GLY A 375 20.93 -8.76 -11.82
CA GLY A 375 19.86 -8.50 -12.78
C GLY A 375 19.97 -7.17 -13.49
N LEU A 376 19.20 -7.12 -14.57
CA LEU A 376 18.93 -5.93 -15.36
C LEU A 376 17.46 -5.59 -15.25
N TYR A 377 17.14 -4.31 -15.08
CA TYR A 377 15.79 -3.81 -15.03
C TYR A 377 15.62 -2.65 -16.00
N ALA A 378 14.53 -2.64 -16.75
CA ALA A 378 14.15 -1.52 -17.59
C ALA A 378 12.67 -1.18 -17.35
N PHE A 379 12.36 0.10 -17.36
CA PHE A 379 11.03 0.65 -17.11
C PHE A 379 10.77 1.80 -18.08
N ASP A 380 9.59 1.82 -18.69
CA ASP A 380 9.04 2.92 -19.45
C ASP A 380 7.60 3.14 -19.00
N GLY A 381 7.27 4.36 -18.58
CA GLY A 381 5.94 4.67 -18.09
C GLY A 381 5.56 6.12 -18.30
N ASP A 382 4.30 6.31 -18.67
CA ASP A 382 3.64 7.60 -18.80
C ASP A 382 2.61 7.73 -17.67
N ALA A 383 2.72 8.80 -16.88
CA ALA A 383 1.75 9.17 -15.87
C ALA A 383 1.17 10.54 -16.22
N GLY A 384 -0.14 10.64 -16.33
CA GLY A 384 -0.76 11.88 -16.78
C GLY A 384 -2.16 12.09 -16.25
N GLY A 385 -2.77 13.18 -16.74
CA GLY A 385 -4.14 13.46 -16.40
C GLY A 385 -4.54 14.91 -16.52
N ARG A 386 -5.70 15.20 -15.92
CA ARG A 386 -6.31 16.51 -15.90
C ARG A 386 -6.98 16.76 -14.56
N VAL A 387 -6.73 17.90 -13.93
CA VAL A 387 -7.38 18.34 -12.69
C VAL A 387 -8.07 19.68 -12.93
N LEU A 388 -9.38 19.70 -12.79
CA LEU A 388 -10.23 20.87 -12.93
C LEU A 388 -10.61 21.38 -11.55
N ASN A 389 -10.22 22.62 -11.25
CA ASN A 389 -10.46 23.28 -9.97
C ASN A 389 -11.49 24.39 -10.13
N ASN A 390 -12.48 24.42 -9.28
CA ASN A 390 -13.40 25.53 -9.12
C ASN A 390 -13.24 26.09 -7.70
N PHE A 391 -12.50 27.20 -7.57
CA PHE A 391 -12.31 27.85 -6.28
C PHE A 391 -13.17 29.12 -6.19
N PHE A 392 -13.98 29.18 -5.12
CA PHE A 392 -14.87 30.29 -4.81
C PHE A 392 -15.89 30.61 -5.92
N ASN A 393 -16.11 29.70 -6.86
CA ASN A 393 -16.90 29.92 -8.09
C ASN A 393 -16.40 31.16 -8.90
N LEU A 394 -15.13 31.45 -8.81
CA LEU A 394 -14.44 32.58 -9.43
C LEU A 394 -13.13 32.19 -10.12
N LEU A 395 -12.40 31.26 -9.56
CA LEU A 395 -11.10 30.82 -10.07
C LEU A 395 -11.26 29.41 -10.65
N PHE A 396 -11.25 29.33 -11.97
CA PHE A 396 -11.42 28.08 -12.69
C PHE A 396 -10.08 27.66 -13.29
N GLY A 397 -9.42 26.73 -12.65
CA GLY A 397 -8.09 26.22 -13.02
C GLY A 397 -8.17 24.87 -13.71
N ASP A 398 -7.30 24.66 -14.70
CA ASP A 398 -7.13 23.39 -15.41
C ASP A 398 -5.65 23.05 -15.42
N THR A 399 -5.28 22.01 -14.68
CA THR A 399 -3.94 21.47 -14.64
C THR A 399 -3.89 20.22 -15.53
N GLN A 400 -3.05 20.26 -16.57
CA GLN A 400 -2.89 19.17 -17.52
C GLN A 400 -1.43 18.84 -17.71
N GLY A 401 -1.10 17.57 -17.92
CA GLY A 401 0.24 17.19 -18.28
C GLY A 401 0.46 15.69 -18.29
N VAL A 402 1.63 15.32 -18.76
CA VAL A 402 2.16 13.95 -18.73
C VAL A 402 3.59 14.01 -18.24
N VAL A 403 3.95 13.10 -17.37
CA VAL A 403 5.33 12.83 -16.95
C VAL A 403 5.71 11.46 -17.46
N ARG A 404 6.61 11.45 -18.45
CA ARG A 404 7.23 10.22 -18.97
C ARG A 404 8.48 9.92 -18.18
N THR A 405 8.63 8.66 -17.79
CA THR A 405 9.79 8.13 -17.04
C THR A 405 10.37 6.94 -17.79
N GLU A 406 11.63 7.04 -18.20
CA GLU A 406 12.41 5.94 -18.75
C GLU A 406 13.55 5.61 -17.79
N SER A 407 13.73 4.34 -17.39
CA SER A 407 14.74 3.98 -16.39
C SER A 407 15.39 2.64 -16.75
N VAL A 408 16.72 2.59 -16.62
CA VAL A 408 17.49 1.35 -16.77
C VAL A 408 18.37 1.17 -15.53
N ALA A 409 18.44 -0.06 -15.01
CA ALA A 409 19.27 -0.35 -13.86
C ALA A 409 19.99 -1.69 -13.96
N LEU A 410 21.19 -1.74 -13.41
CA LEU A 410 21.97 -2.96 -13.15
C LEU A 410 22.09 -3.13 -11.65
N TYR A 411 21.84 -4.34 -11.14
CA TYR A 411 21.96 -4.63 -9.72
C TYR A 411 22.61 -6.00 -9.44
N ALA A 412 23.17 -6.13 -8.26
CA ALA A 412 23.65 -7.40 -7.72
C ALA A 412 23.53 -7.41 -6.18
N ASP A 413 23.25 -8.57 -5.61
CA ASP A 413 23.24 -8.82 -4.16
C ASP A 413 23.82 -10.22 -3.92
N TRP A 414 24.98 -10.29 -3.26
CA TRP A 414 25.75 -11.50 -3.05
C TRP A 414 25.98 -11.76 -1.57
N THR A 415 25.82 -13.01 -1.17
CA THR A 415 26.14 -13.53 0.16
C THR A 415 27.41 -14.34 0.07
N PHE A 416 28.39 -14.03 0.93
CA PHE A 416 29.65 -14.75 1.09
C PHE A 416 29.71 -15.38 2.48
N ASP A 417 29.79 -16.71 2.57
CA ASP A 417 30.03 -17.42 3.82
C ASP A 417 31.53 -17.30 4.19
N LEU A 418 31.84 -16.32 5.04
CA LEU A 418 33.23 -16.07 5.48
C LEU A 418 33.73 -17.20 6.36
N THR A 419 32.88 -17.68 7.26
CA THR A 419 33.08 -18.85 8.12
C THR A 419 31.74 -19.57 8.28
N GLU A 420 31.67 -20.66 9.04
CA GLU A 420 30.43 -21.34 9.40
C GLU A 420 29.45 -20.44 10.16
N LYS A 421 29.95 -19.39 10.85
CA LYS A 421 29.16 -18.48 11.68
C LYS A 421 28.98 -17.07 11.10
N PHE A 422 29.88 -16.64 10.22
CA PHE A 422 29.88 -15.29 9.68
C PHE A 422 29.54 -15.32 8.18
N LYS A 423 28.53 -14.56 7.81
CA LYS A 423 28.16 -14.29 6.41
C LYS A 423 28.24 -12.80 6.13
N LEU A 424 28.73 -12.43 4.96
CA LEU A 424 28.80 -11.07 4.47
C LEU A 424 27.87 -10.94 3.25
N ASP A 425 26.90 -10.06 3.33
CA ASP A 425 26.10 -9.66 2.17
C ASP A 425 26.63 -8.34 1.61
N VAL A 426 26.83 -8.29 0.31
CA VAL A 426 27.25 -7.08 -0.42
C VAL A 426 26.37 -6.93 -1.65
N GLY A 427 25.72 -5.79 -1.76
CA GLY A 427 24.88 -5.47 -2.89
C GLY A 427 25.07 -4.04 -3.37
N ALA A 428 24.76 -3.82 -4.62
CA ALA A 428 24.66 -2.50 -5.21
C ALA A 428 23.70 -2.49 -6.40
N ARG A 429 23.06 -1.35 -6.61
CA ARG A 429 22.30 -1.04 -7.82
C ARG A 429 22.73 0.30 -8.37
N TYR A 430 22.94 0.38 -9.65
CA TYR A 430 23.07 1.63 -10.40
C TYR A 430 21.82 1.82 -11.26
N THR A 431 21.19 2.99 -11.14
CA THR A 431 20.00 3.36 -11.89
C THR A 431 20.28 4.65 -12.66
N ASP A 432 19.95 4.66 -13.95
CA ASP A 432 19.95 5.82 -14.85
C ASP A 432 18.52 6.07 -15.28
N GLU A 433 17.96 7.24 -14.98
CA GLU A 433 16.55 7.56 -15.18
C GLU A 433 16.40 8.92 -15.86
N ASP A 434 15.65 8.94 -16.96
CA ASP A 434 15.21 10.15 -17.63
C ASP A 434 13.74 10.44 -17.30
N LYS A 435 13.44 11.67 -16.88
CA LYS A 435 12.07 12.17 -16.71
C LYS A 435 11.81 13.36 -17.60
N ARG A 436 10.69 13.33 -18.33
CA ARG A 436 10.20 14.43 -19.15
C ARG A 436 8.80 14.82 -18.71
N ALA A 437 8.60 16.08 -18.38
CA ALA A 437 7.29 16.63 -18.01
C ALA A 437 6.82 17.61 -19.10
N THR A 438 5.63 17.33 -19.65
CA THR A 438 4.89 18.23 -20.52
C THR A 438 3.70 18.75 -19.72
N VAL A 439 3.67 20.05 -19.41
CA VAL A 439 2.67 20.67 -18.53
C VAL A 439 2.01 21.85 -19.25
N LEU A 440 0.67 21.92 -19.17
CA LEU A 440 -0.13 23.02 -19.66
C LEU A 440 -1.23 23.36 -18.66
N ASN A 441 -1.00 24.41 -17.85
CA ASN A 441 -1.94 24.89 -16.86
C ASN A 441 -2.61 26.19 -17.34
N ARG A 442 -3.93 26.27 -17.22
CA ARG A 442 -4.75 27.37 -17.75
C ARG A 442 -5.77 27.84 -16.72
N GLY A 443 -6.08 29.15 -16.78
CA GLY A 443 -7.26 29.71 -16.15
C GLY A 443 -8.40 29.85 -17.16
N TYR A 444 -9.64 29.65 -16.70
CA TYR A 444 -10.85 29.69 -17.52
C TYR A 444 -11.84 30.75 -17.01
N SER A 445 -12.78 31.15 -17.89
CA SER A 445 -13.79 32.15 -17.56
C SER A 445 -14.89 31.62 -16.64
N ASP A 446 -15.16 30.32 -16.67
CA ASP A 446 -16.28 29.67 -15.97
C ASP A 446 -16.03 28.17 -15.80
N ASP A 447 -16.93 27.50 -15.06
CA ASP A 447 -16.89 26.08 -14.72
C ASP A 447 -17.23 25.12 -15.88
N THR A 448 -17.48 25.63 -17.08
CA THR A 448 -17.55 24.79 -18.28
C THR A 448 -16.20 24.38 -18.84
N PHE A 449 -15.11 25.09 -18.42
CA PHE A 449 -13.74 24.87 -18.88
C PHE A 449 -13.58 24.85 -20.41
N THR A 450 -14.39 25.68 -21.12
CA THR A 450 -14.36 25.75 -22.58
C THR A 450 -13.64 26.96 -23.11
N ARG A 451 -13.56 28.06 -22.32
CA ARG A 451 -12.99 29.34 -22.73
C ARG A 451 -11.78 29.72 -21.85
N PRO A 452 -10.54 29.38 -22.26
CA PRO A 452 -9.34 29.78 -21.53
C PRO A 452 -9.16 31.30 -21.59
N ILE A 453 -8.76 31.90 -20.47
CA ILE A 453 -8.49 33.32 -20.31
C ILE A 453 -7.03 33.63 -19.99
N SER A 454 -6.29 32.63 -19.48
CA SER A 454 -4.86 32.77 -19.15
C SER A 454 -4.13 31.45 -19.32
N THR A 455 -2.81 31.53 -19.53
CA THR A 455 -1.89 30.41 -19.43
C THR A 455 -1.05 30.62 -18.17
N VAL A 456 -1.13 29.70 -17.26
CA VAL A 456 -0.49 29.74 -15.94
C VAL A 456 0.88 29.07 -15.97
N ALA A 457 0.98 27.96 -16.67
CA ALA A 457 2.23 27.28 -16.98
C ALA A 457 2.12 26.60 -18.36
N ASN A 458 3.20 26.65 -19.11
CA ASN A 458 3.36 25.89 -20.35
C ASN A 458 4.83 25.57 -20.54
N PHE A 459 5.21 24.31 -20.30
CA PHE A 459 6.59 23.88 -20.48
C PHE A 459 6.66 22.40 -20.88
N ASP A 460 7.78 22.09 -21.55
CA ASP A 460 8.23 20.74 -21.88
C ASP A 460 9.70 20.67 -21.49
N LYS A 461 10.00 19.94 -20.40
CA LYS A 461 11.33 19.87 -19.80
C LYS A 461 11.72 18.45 -19.50
N SER A 462 13.01 18.16 -19.55
CA SER A 462 13.59 16.87 -19.21
C SER A 462 14.71 17.03 -18.20
N ILE A 463 14.90 16.00 -17.36
CA ILE A 463 15.99 15.87 -16.41
C ILE A 463 16.42 14.41 -16.33
N ASN A 464 17.72 14.19 -16.11
CA ASN A 464 18.30 12.85 -15.90
C ASN A 464 18.78 12.72 -14.46
N PHE A 465 18.41 11.62 -13.80
CA PHE A 465 18.82 11.24 -12.45
C PHE A 465 19.72 10.00 -12.50
N LYS A 466 20.81 10.00 -11.71
CA LYS A 466 21.72 8.86 -11.62
C LYS A 466 21.98 8.52 -10.17
N ASN A 467 21.55 7.32 -9.78
CA ASN A 467 21.60 6.89 -8.40
C ASN A 467 22.35 5.57 -8.22
N THR A 468 23.08 5.49 -7.13
CA THR A 468 23.69 4.25 -6.67
C THR A 468 23.18 3.89 -5.28
N SER A 469 22.61 2.70 -5.14
CA SER A 469 22.05 2.17 -3.89
C SER A 469 22.90 1.00 -3.39
N PRO A 470 23.95 1.26 -2.56
CA PRO A 470 24.78 0.23 -1.96
C PRO A 470 24.08 -0.43 -0.77
N LYS A 471 24.49 -1.66 -0.48
CA LYS A 471 24.08 -2.43 0.71
C LYS A 471 25.24 -3.27 1.20
N VAL A 472 25.44 -3.28 2.51
CA VAL A 472 26.38 -4.19 3.18
C VAL A 472 25.73 -4.71 4.46
N SER A 473 25.73 -6.03 4.66
CA SER A 473 25.28 -6.65 5.92
C SER A 473 26.29 -7.67 6.40
N LEU A 474 26.60 -7.62 7.68
CA LEU A 474 27.37 -8.65 8.36
C LEU A 474 26.43 -9.46 9.26
N ASN A 475 26.34 -10.77 9.02
CA ASN A 475 25.44 -11.66 9.72
C ASN A 475 26.26 -12.64 10.54
N TYR A 476 25.91 -12.81 11.82
CA TYR A 476 26.56 -13.68 12.75
C TYR A 476 25.59 -14.72 13.32
N GLN A 477 25.78 -15.98 12.95
CA GLN A 477 25.05 -17.11 13.53
C GLN A 477 25.68 -17.46 14.88
N ALA A 478 25.15 -16.89 15.96
CA ALA A 478 25.67 -17.08 17.31
C ALA A 478 25.45 -18.53 17.78
N THR A 479 24.24 -19.05 17.56
CA THR A 479 23.81 -20.46 17.73
C THR A 479 22.92 -20.87 16.56
N ASP A 480 22.48 -22.12 16.49
CA ASP A 480 21.55 -22.59 15.45
C ASP A 480 20.21 -21.81 15.48
N ASP A 481 19.84 -21.27 16.64
CA ASP A 481 18.55 -20.59 16.91
C ASP A 481 18.69 -19.05 16.97
N ILE A 482 19.90 -18.48 16.88
CA ILE A 482 20.13 -17.03 17.05
C ILE A 482 21.02 -16.52 15.94
N MET A 483 20.45 -15.68 15.08
CA MET A 483 21.17 -14.87 14.11
C MET A 483 21.15 -13.39 14.54
N LEU A 484 22.31 -12.76 14.54
CA LEU A 484 22.50 -11.32 14.70
C LEU A 484 22.95 -10.72 13.37
N TYR A 485 22.54 -9.49 13.06
CA TYR A 485 23.00 -8.80 11.85
C TYR A 485 23.24 -7.31 12.09
N ALA A 486 24.11 -6.74 11.27
CA ALA A 486 24.32 -5.31 11.15
C ALA A 486 24.29 -4.94 9.66
N LEU A 487 23.39 -4.04 9.29
CA LEU A 487 23.07 -3.64 7.92
C LEU A 487 23.31 -2.15 7.74
N ALA A 488 23.98 -1.77 6.63
CA ALA A 488 24.02 -0.41 6.12
C ALA A 488 23.48 -0.43 4.67
N THR A 489 22.52 0.44 4.36
CA THR A 489 21.90 0.49 3.04
C THR A 489 21.47 1.91 2.69
N ARG A 490 21.39 2.21 1.40
CA ARG A 490 20.88 3.46 0.85
C ARG A 490 19.70 3.17 -0.09
N GLY A 491 18.66 3.98 0.03
CA GLY A 491 17.56 4.06 -0.93
C GLY A 491 17.39 5.48 -1.45
N PHE A 492 16.68 5.64 -2.56
CA PHE A 492 16.32 6.93 -3.11
C PHE A 492 14.88 6.92 -3.64
N LYS A 493 14.26 8.11 -3.62
CA LYS A 493 13.01 8.41 -4.32
C LYS A 493 13.35 9.44 -5.39
N SER A 494 12.94 9.18 -6.61
CA SER A 494 13.30 10.03 -7.75
C SER A 494 12.74 11.44 -7.60
N GLY A 495 13.50 12.42 -8.07
CA GLY A 495 13.05 13.77 -8.28
C GLY A 495 12.02 13.87 -9.42
N GLY A 496 11.61 15.07 -9.77
CA GLY A 496 10.60 15.28 -10.80
C GLY A 496 10.24 16.72 -11.05
N TYR A 497 9.01 16.94 -11.52
CA TYR A 497 8.46 18.24 -11.81
C TYR A 497 7.13 18.47 -11.11
N ASN A 498 6.92 19.69 -10.59
CA ASN A 498 5.64 20.08 -10.05
C ASN A 498 4.65 20.38 -11.20
N ILE A 499 3.71 19.47 -11.43
CA ILE A 499 2.68 19.64 -12.47
C ILE A 499 1.69 20.77 -12.16
N ARG A 500 1.57 21.19 -10.88
CA ARG A 500 0.74 22.32 -10.43
C ARG A 500 1.46 23.67 -10.58
N ALA A 501 2.58 23.71 -11.30
CA ALA A 501 3.40 24.89 -11.48
C ALA A 501 2.59 26.12 -11.89
N GLN A 502 2.98 27.28 -11.33
CA GLN A 502 2.48 28.62 -11.64
C GLN A 502 3.59 29.40 -12.37
N ALA A 503 4.13 28.83 -13.43
CA ALA A 503 5.38 29.28 -14.07
C ALA A 503 5.36 30.74 -14.51
N THR A 504 4.20 31.29 -14.85
CA THR A 504 4.04 32.70 -15.26
C THR A 504 4.30 33.66 -14.10
N ALA A 505 3.77 33.35 -12.91
CA ALA A 505 3.94 34.21 -11.72
C ALA A 505 5.13 33.77 -10.86
N VAL A 506 5.38 32.46 -10.77
CA VAL A 506 6.43 31.83 -9.96
C VAL A 506 7.30 30.95 -10.86
N PRO A 507 8.25 31.50 -11.64
CA PRO A 507 9.04 30.74 -12.62
C PRO A 507 9.78 29.52 -12.05
N ARG A 508 10.26 29.59 -10.79
CA ARG A 508 10.91 28.47 -10.12
C ARG A 508 10.03 27.24 -9.98
N SER A 509 8.71 27.39 -9.98
CA SER A 509 7.78 26.24 -9.84
C SER A 509 7.78 25.29 -11.04
N ALA A 510 8.37 25.72 -12.17
CA ALA A 510 8.59 24.88 -13.35
C ALA A 510 10.01 24.28 -13.42
N GLU A 511 10.85 24.55 -12.41
CA GLU A 511 12.14 23.85 -12.30
C GLU A 511 11.94 22.48 -11.64
N PRO A 512 12.80 21.50 -11.94
CA PRO A 512 12.71 20.20 -11.32
C PRO A 512 13.08 20.27 -9.83
N PHE A 513 12.54 19.34 -9.05
CA PHE A 513 13.02 19.04 -7.71
C PHE A 513 13.92 17.81 -7.74
N ASP A 514 14.88 17.77 -6.81
CA ASP A 514 15.93 16.74 -6.76
C ASP A 514 15.43 15.43 -6.12
N ASP A 515 16.24 14.38 -6.25
CA ASP A 515 16.05 13.10 -5.57
C ASP A 515 16.06 13.27 -4.06
N GLU A 516 15.33 12.43 -3.39
CA GLU A 516 15.28 12.28 -1.94
C GLU A 516 16.02 11.00 -1.55
N VAL A 517 16.92 11.05 -0.57
CA VAL A 517 17.82 9.95 -0.22
C VAL A 517 17.67 9.57 1.25
N VAL A 518 17.70 8.26 1.52
CA VAL A 518 17.77 7.74 2.89
C VAL A 518 18.98 6.83 3.04
N ASP A 519 19.86 7.20 3.96
CA ASP A 519 20.92 6.33 4.47
C ASP A 519 20.48 5.67 5.76
N SER A 520 20.44 4.35 5.79
CA SER A 520 19.99 3.56 6.93
C SER A 520 21.11 2.71 7.50
N PHE A 521 21.22 2.73 8.82
CA PHE A 521 21.99 1.77 9.60
C PHE A 521 21.05 1.01 10.52
N GLU A 522 21.09 -0.33 10.49
CA GLU A 522 20.23 -1.20 11.28
C GLU A 522 21.06 -2.31 11.94
N ILE A 523 20.77 -2.60 13.20
CA ILE A 523 21.21 -3.81 13.89
C ILE A 523 19.99 -4.61 14.30
N GLY A 524 20.02 -5.92 14.16
CA GLY A 524 18.90 -6.74 14.53
C GLY A 524 19.27 -8.17 14.89
N SER A 525 18.23 -8.90 15.29
CA SER A 525 18.33 -10.32 15.60
C SER A 525 17.10 -11.07 15.15
N LYS A 526 17.31 -12.30 14.72
CA LYS A 526 16.28 -13.30 14.44
C LYS A 526 16.51 -14.49 15.36
N MET A 527 15.55 -14.80 16.20
CA MET A 527 15.70 -15.77 17.28
C MET A 527 14.56 -16.78 17.27
N ALA A 528 14.89 -18.06 17.42
CA ALA A 528 13.97 -19.16 17.60
C ALA A 528 14.30 -19.90 18.89
N PHE A 529 13.49 -19.80 19.91
CA PHE A 529 13.71 -20.39 21.22
C PHE A 529 12.71 -21.50 21.55
N LEU A 530 13.01 -22.24 22.62
CA LEU A 530 12.08 -23.21 23.23
C LEU A 530 11.63 -24.27 22.21
N ASP A 531 12.56 -24.86 21.49
CA ASP A 531 12.26 -25.87 20.43
C ASP A 531 11.28 -25.30 19.36
N GLN A 532 11.53 -24.07 18.90
CA GLN A 532 10.76 -23.35 17.87
C GLN A 532 9.30 -23.03 18.27
N THR A 533 9.04 -22.93 19.57
CA THR A 533 7.73 -22.44 20.08
C THR A 533 7.73 -20.94 20.38
N LEU A 534 8.89 -20.25 20.30
CA LEU A 534 9.00 -18.81 20.43
C LEU A 534 9.90 -18.25 19.33
N PHE A 535 9.33 -17.44 18.44
CA PHE A 535 10.07 -16.58 17.53
C PHE A 535 10.09 -15.16 18.08
N LEU A 536 11.27 -14.54 18.09
CA LEU A 536 11.47 -13.17 18.54
C LEU A 536 12.43 -12.47 17.57
N ASN A 537 11.95 -11.42 16.91
CA ASN A 537 12.73 -10.60 15.99
C ASN A 537 12.85 -9.19 16.55
N LEU A 538 14.07 -8.65 16.55
CA LEU A 538 14.38 -7.32 17.02
C LEU A 538 15.10 -6.55 15.92
N ALA A 539 14.79 -5.26 15.76
CA ALA A 539 15.54 -4.33 14.92
C ALA A 539 15.66 -2.99 15.63
N ALA A 540 16.86 -2.40 15.60
CA ALA A 540 17.07 -1.02 16.01
C ALA A 540 17.78 -0.32 14.85
N PHE A 541 17.28 0.88 14.48
CA PHE A 541 17.74 1.55 13.27
C PHE A 541 17.89 3.06 13.46
N GLN A 542 18.71 3.64 12.60
CA GLN A 542 18.81 5.08 12.36
C GLN A 542 18.74 5.32 10.86
N ASN A 543 17.79 6.14 10.44
CA ASN A 543 17.62 6.61 9.07
C ASN A 543 17.97 8.08 9.01
N LYS A 544 18.96 8.45 8.16
CA LYS A 544 19.27 9.83 7.82
C LYS A 544 18.61 10.16 6.49
N TYR A 545 17.78 11.16 6.52
CA TYR A 545 16.90 11.53 5.44
C TYR A 545 17.35 12.88 4.89
N GLU A 546 17.75 12.93 3.62
CA GLU A 546 18.26 14.12 2.95
C GLU A 546 17.35 14.51 1.78
N ASP A 547 17.27 15.83 1.54
CA ASP A 547 16.53 16.45 0.43
C ASP A 547 15.05 16.03 0.40
N ILE A 548 14.41 16.01 1.59
CA ILE A 548 13.01 15.59 1.77
C ILE A 548 12.11 16.41 0.84
N GLN A 549 11.36 15.72 -0.01
CA GLN A 549 10.39 16.32 -0.92
C GLN A 549 9.10 16.61 -0.17
N LEU A 550 8.75 17.87 -0.07
CA LEU A 550 7.57 18.34 0.65
C LEU A 550 6.54 18.96 -0.30
N SER A 551 5.27 18.57 -0.12
CA SER A 551 4.12 19.18 -0.78
C SER A 551 3.49 20.17 0.19
N VAL A 552 3.54 21.46 -0.12
CA VAL A 552 3.04 22.54 0.73
C VAL A 552 2.23 23.53 -0.10
N PHE A 553 1.29 24.25 0.54
CA PHE A 553 0.62 25.37 -0.12
C PHE A 553 1.45 26.65 0.03
N THR A 554 1.93 27.17 -1.10
CA THR A 554 2.72 28.40 -1.15
C THR A 554 1.85 29.55 -1.66
N ALA A 555 1.80 30.63 -0.89
CA ALA A 555 1.17 31.88 -1.31
C ALA A 555 2.09 32.64 -2.28
N TYR A 556 1.50 33.38 -3.23
CA TYR A 556 2.23 34.20 -4.18
C TYR A 556 1.40 35.40 -4.66
N ASP A 557 2.09 36.43 -5.10
CA ASP A 557 1.51 37.62 -5.73
C ASP A 557 1.19 37.29 -7.20
N SER A 558 -0.09 37.19 -7.54
CA SER A 558 -0.52 36.79 -8.89
C SER A 558 -0.58 38.00 -9.86
N ASN A 559 -0.63 39.22 -9.35
CA ASN A 559 -0.85 40.43 -10.13
C ASN A 559 0.35 41.39 -10.13
N GLY A 560 1.38 41.14 -9.30
CA GLY A 560 2.60 41.92 -9.24
C GLY A 560 2.48 43.20 -8.39
N ASP A 561 1.51 43.29 -7.48
CA ASP A 561 1.29 44.46 -6.61
C ASP A 561 2.08 44.42 -5.30
N GLY A 562 2.81 43.33 -5.05
CA GLY A 562 3.62 43.12 -3.86
C GLY A 562 2.85 42.47 -2.69
N THR A 563 1.61 42.06 -2.92
CA THR A 563 0.76 41.36 -1.93
C THR A 563 0.42 40.00 -2.42
N ASP A 564 0.62 38.94 -1.58
CA ASP A 564 0.21 37.60 -1.92
C ASP A 564 -1.32 37.49 -1.94
N ASP A 565 -1.88 37.24 -3.12
CA ASP A 565 -3.33 37.17 -3.38
C ASP A 565 -3.78 35.80 -3.96
N ALA A 566 -2.83 34.90 -4.20
CA ALA A 566 -3.06 33.58 -4.73
C ALA A 566 -2.21 32.51 -4.02
N PHE A 567 -2.51 31.23 -4.25
CA PHE A 567 -1.76 30.11 -3.70
C PHE A 567 -1.72 28.95 -4.70
N PHE A 568 -0.74 28.08 -4.55
CA PHE A 568 -0.66 26.83 -5.33
C PHE A 568 -0.02 25.72 -4.49
N GLY A 569 -0.26 24.45 -4.89
CA GLY A 569 0.45 23.32 -4.33
C GLY A 569 1.88 23.32 -4.87
N ASP A 570 2.80 23.74 -4.02
CA ASP A 570 4.23 23.78 -4.31
C ASP A 570 4.89 22.45 -3.95
N PHE A 571 5.98 22.10 -4.63
CA PHE A 571 6.74 20.90 -4.37
C PHE A 571 8.22 21.23 -4.40
N THR A 572 8.94 20.91 -3.33
CA THR A 572 10.33 21.33 -3.15
C THR A 572 11.10 20.40 -2.22
N ASN A 573 12.42 20.33 -2.39
CA ASN A 573 13.33 19.69 -1.44
C ASN A 573 13.61 20.70 -0.30
N ALA A 574 12.89 20.61 0.79
CA ALA A 574 12.92 21.61 1.84
C ALA A 574 13.47 21.12 3.18
N GLY A 575 13.79 19.84 3.33
CA GLY A 575 14.11 19.28 4.63
C GLY A 575 15.22 18.24 4.64
N LYS A 576 15.80 18.11 5.85
CA LYS A 576 16.60 16.97 6.28
C LYS A 576 16.08 16.49 7.60
N GLY A 577 16.22 15.19 7.88
CA GLY A 577 15.75 14.65 9.15
C GLY A 577 16.45 13.35 9.53
N THR A 578 16.31 13.02 10.79
CA THR A 578 16.81 11.77 11.37
C THR A 578 15.66 11.03 12.04
N VAL A 579 15.51 9.75 11.71
CA VAL A 579 14.50 8.88 12.29
C VAL A 579 15.21 7.71 12.96
N ASN A 580 15.07 7.61 14.28
CA ASN A 580 15.57 6.49 15.08
C ASN A 580 14.39 5.62 15.51
N GLY A 581 14.61 4.30 15.65
CA GLY A 581 13.54 3.44 16.14
C GLY A 581 14.00 2.07 16.59
N VAL A 582 13.09 1.42 17.31
CA VAL A 582 13.22 0.03 17.76
C VAL A 582 11.94 -0.71 17.45
N GLU A 583 12.08 -1.87 16.86
CA GLU A 583 10.96 -2.75 16.49
C GLU A 583 11.13 -4.12 17.10
N VAL A 584 10.05 -4.68 17.62
CA VAL A 584 9.98 -6.01 18.21
C VAL A 584 8.82 -6.74 17.57
N GLU A 585 9.05 -7.93 17.07
CA GLU A 585 8.00 -8.85 16.62
C GLU A 585 8.16 -10.18 17.32
N TYR A 586 7.06 -10.76 17.77
CA TYR A 586 7.08 -12.04 18.45
C TYR A 586 5.92 -12.94 18.05
N GLN A 587 6.17 -14.23 18.07
CA GLN A 587 5.18 -15.29 18.00
C GLN A 587 5.54 -16.35 19.02
N TRP A 588 4.64 -16.68 19.95
CA TRP A 588 4.91 -17.57 21.06
C TRP A 588 3.77 -18.57 21.29
N LEU A 589 4.13 -19.83 21.39
CA LEU A 589 3.27 -20.96 21.72
C LEU A 589 3.62 -21.47 23.13
N PRO A 590 3.20 -20.76 24.23
CA PRO A 590 3.61 -21.12 25.61
C PRO A 590 3.07 -22.45 26.09
N VAL A 591 1.90 -22.80 25.65
CA VAL A 591 1.22 -24.06 25.89
C VAL A 591 0.47 -24.49 24.64
N ARG A 592 0.26 -25.77 24.51
CA ARG A 592 -0.48 -26.35 23.38
C ARG A 592 -1.79 -25.59 23.16
N ASN A 593 -2.11 -25.30 21.90
CA ASN A 593 -3.33 -24.63 21.44
C ASN A 593 -3.38 -23.09 21.61
N TRP A 594 -2.49 -22.47 22.37
CA TRP A 594 -2.50 -21.04 22.60
C TRP A 594 -1.33 -20.36 21.88
N VAL A 595 -1.63 -19.48 20.93
CA VAL A 595 -0.65 -18.68 20.20
C VAL A 595 -0.77 -17.21 20.62
N PHE A 596 0.30 -16.65 21.15
CA PHE A 596 0.48 -15.21 21.35
C PHE A 596 1.34 -14.68 20.21
N SER A 597 0.89 -13.60 19.58
CA SER A 597 1.68 -12.93 18.55
C SER A 597 1.49 -11.43 18.65
N GLY A 598 2.45 -10.68 18.15
CA GLY A 598 2.30 -9.23 18.13
C GLY A 598 3.59 -8.53 17.73
N ASN A 599 3.47 -7.22 17.76
CA ASN A 599 4.57 -6.31 17.51
C ASN A 599 4.53 -5.12 18.47
N LEU A 600 5.70 -4.49 18.65
CA LEU A 600 5.86 -3.22 19.37
C LEU A 600 6.88 -2.39 18.61
N ALA A 601 6.61 -1.11 18.49
CA ALA A 601 7.52 -0.18 17.83
C ALA A 601 7.63 1.13 18.63
N TRP A 602 8.84 1.66 18.67
CA TRP A 602 9.15 3.02 19.10
C TRP A 602 9.85 3.74 17.98
N LEU A 603 9.45 5.00 17.73
CA LEU A 603 9.97 5.85 16.67
C LEU A 603 10.22 7.25 17.20
N ASP A 604 11.41 7.81 16.92
CA ASP A 604 11.77 9.21 17.20
C ASP A 604 12.25 9.85 15.90
N GLY A 605 11.33 10.60 15.25
CA GLY A 605 11.60 11.32 14.01
C GLY A 605 11.75 12.82 14.28
N LYS A 606 12.85 13.41 13.80
CA LYS A 606 13.13 14.84 13.95
C LYS A 606 13.64 15.43 12.66
N TYR A 607 13.13 16.62 12.32
CA TYR A 607 13.74 17.42 11.26
C TYR A 607 15.03 18.05 11.78
N ASP A 608 16.12 17.88 11.04
CA ASP A 608 17.39 18.56 11.27
C ASP A 608 17.40 19.93 10.55
N GLU A 609 16.69 20.00 9.42
CA GLU A 609 16.47 21.21 8.64
C GLU A 609 15.08 21.16 7.99
N PHE A 610 14.35 22.28 8.10
CA PHE A 610 13.08 22.47 7.39
C PHE A 610 12.99 23.92 6.94
N ARG A 611 13.20 24.18 5.64
CA ARG A 611 13.24 25.52 5.09
C ARG A 611 11.88 25.95 4.57
N TYR A 612 11.37 27.03 5.18
CA TYR A 612 10.15 27.67 4.73
C TYR A 612 10.32 29.20 4.75
N ALA A 613 10.01 29.88 3.63
CA ALA A 613 10.16 31.34 3.48
C ALA A 613 11.55 31.88 3.89
N GLY A 614 12.61 31.10 3.62
CA GLY A 614 14.00 31.48 3.94
C GLY A 614 14.42 31.25 5.40
N LEU A 615 13.55 30.74 6.26
CA LEU A 615 13.82 30.40 7.65
C LEU A 615 13.97 28.89 7.82
N ASN A 616 14.80 28.47 8.77
CA ASN A 616 14.80 27.09 9.25
C ASN A 616 13.79 26.98 10.41
N ILE A 617 12.75 26.17 10.25
CA ILE A 617 11.68 25.97 11.21
C ILE A 617 11.63 24.51 11.69
N ALA A 618 12.72 23.77 11.60
CA ALA A 618 12.80 22.37 11.95
C ALA A 618 12.28 22.04 13.36
N ASP A 619 12.65 22.87 14.35
CA ASP A 619 12.21 22.70 15.75
C ASP A 619 10.70 22.90 15.96
N GLU A 620 10.00 23.42 14.95
CA GLU A 620 8.56 23.70 14.96
C GLU A 620 7.78 22.67 14.12
N GLN A 621 8.44 21.63 13.58
CA GLN A 621 7.83 20.67 12.67
C GLN A 621 7.90 19.24 13.21
N GLU A 622 6.87 18.47 12.97
CA GLU A 622 6.78 17.05 13.32
C GLU A 622 6.70 16.19 12.06
N PHE A 623 7.28 14.99 12.12
CA PHE A 623 7.13 14.00 11.07
C PHE A 623 5.68 13.52 10.99
N THR A 624 5.12 13.50 9.79
CA THR A 624 3.77 12.99 9.51
C THR A 624 3.74 11.47 9.49
N ASN A 625 2.63 10.89 9.97
CA ASN A 625 2.43 9.44 9.98
C ASN A 625 3.58 8.68 10.67
N ALA A 626 4.09 9.25 11.75
CA ALA A 626 5.22 8.73 12.52
C ALA A 626 4.88 8.69 14.03
N PRO A 627 3.92 7.85 14.47
CA PRO A 627 3.57 7.76 15.89
C PRO A 627 4.78 7.32 16.71
N GLU A 628 5.01 7.94 17.89
CA GLU A 628 6.14 7.60 18.75
C GLU A 628 6.07 6.15 19.23
N PHE A 629 4.86 5.66 19.53
CA PHE A 629 4.63 4.27 19.94
C PHE A 629 3.49 3.66 19.13
N SER A 630 3.72 2.44 18.64
CA SER A 630 2.69 1.62 18.05
C SER A 630 2.89 0.15 18.39
N GLY A 631 1.83 -0.64 18.33
CA GLY A 631 1.94 -2.07 18.53
C GLY A 631 0.63 -2.80 18.51
N ALA A 632 0.72 -4.12 18.40
CA ALA A 632 -0.42 -5.02 18.45
C ALA A 632 -0.11 -6.27 19.27
N VAL A 633 -1.12 -6.79 19.94
CA VAL A 633 -1.09 -8.06 20.67
C VAL A 633 -2.26 -8.90 20.20
N ASN A 634 -2.00 -10.11 19.78
CA ASN A 634 -2.99 -11.08 19.37
C ASN A 634 -2.88 -12.33 20.26
N LEU A 635 -4.03 -12.83 20.69
CA LEU A 635 -4.19 -14.08 21.38
C LEU A 635 -5.10 -14.97 20.55
N GLU A 636 -4.64 -16.16 20.20
CA GLU A 636 -5.41 -17.14 19.44
C GLU A 636 -5.42 -18.48 20.16
N TYR A 637 -6.59 -19.08 20.26
CA TYR A 637 -6.79 -20.45 20.72
C TYR A 637 -7.19 -21.35 19.54
N ARG A 638 -6.51 -22.47 19.34
CA ARG A 638 -6.78 -23.45 18.29
C ARG A 638 -6.97 -24.83 18.86
N THR A 639 -7.99 -25.56 18.43
CA THR A 639 -8.21 -26.93 18.88
C THR A 639 -8.93 -27.76 17.83
N ASP A 640 -8.58 -29.04 17.79
CA ASP A 640 -9.33 -30.05 17.01
C ASP A 640 -10.57 -30.46 17.79
N LEU A 641 -11.65 -30.74 17.09
CA LEU A 641 -12.92 -31.16 17.65
C LEU A 641 -13.05 -32.70 17.60
N SER A 642 -13.63 -33.30 18.63
CA SER A 642 -13.79 -34.76 18.74
C SER A 642 -14.63 -35.41 17.64
N GLY A 643 -15.42 -34.61 16.91
CA GLY A 643 -16.24 -35.06 15.76
C GLY A 643 -15.59 -34.87 14.40
N GLY A 644 -14.31 -34.46 14.35
CA GLY A 644 -13.62 -33.98 13.17
C GLY A 644 -13.75 -32.46 13.04
N GLY A 645 -12.88 -31.87 12.22
CA GLY A 645 -12.78 -30.41 12.07
C GLY A 645 -12.03 -29.71 13.20
N SER A 646 -12.02 -28.37 13.19
CA SER A 646 -11.27 -27.56 14.16
C SER A 646 -12.00 -26.28 14.51
N LEU A 647 -11.61 -25.69 15.65
CA LEU A 647 -12.08 -24.38 16.11
C LEU A 647 -10.86 -23.50 16.39
N SER A 648 -10.86 -22.27 15.86
CA SER A 648 -9.95 -21.21 16.30
C SER A 648 -10.74 -20.01 16.78
N ALA A 649 -10.26 -19.38 17.85
CA ALA A 649 -10.83 -18.14 18.40
C ALA A 649 -9.69 -17.16 18.64
N ARG A 650 -9.84 -15.94 18.17
CA ARG A 650 -8.82 -14.88 18.25
C ARG A 650 -9.40 -13.62 18.87
N VAL A 651 -8.57 -12.95 19.64
CA VAL A 651 -8.76 -11.55 20.05
C VAL A 651 -7.46 -10.80 19.81
N GLY A 652 -7.55 -9.63 19.20
CA GLY A 652 -6.42 -8.76 18.92
C GLY A 652 -6.72 -7.34 19.39
N TYR A 653 -5.72 -6.68 19.94
CA TYR A 653 -5.75 -5.27 20.30
C TYR A 653 -4.54 -4.58 19.70
N SER A 654 -4.76 -3.50 18.97
CA SER A 654 -3.73 -2.62 18.46
C SER A 654 -3.83 -1.25 19.07
N TYR A 655 -2.69 -0.56 19.21
CA TYR A 655 -2.60 0.78 19.76
C TYR A 655 -1.56 1.59 18.99
N GLN A 656 -1.84 2.86 18.76
CA GLN A 656 -0.85 3.85 18.36
C GLN A 656 -1.00 5.13 19.20
N SER A 657 0.14 5.80 19.45
CA SER A 657 0.19 7.08 20.13
C SER A 657 -0.31 8.21 19.22
N GLU A 658 -0.36 9.42 19.76
CA GLU A 658 -0.68 10.63 19.01
C GLU A 658 0.17 10.73 17.74
N VAL A 659 -0.43 11.19 16.64
CA VAL A 659 0.23 11.36 15.36
C VAL A 659 -0.32 12.58 14.59
N VAL A 660 0.57 13.34 13.97
CA VAL A 660 0.23 14.35 12.97
C VAL A 660 -0.05 13.63 11.65
N ALA A 661 -1.30 13.71 11.17
CA ALA A 661 -1.78 12.93 10.04
C ALA A 661 -1.57 13.60 8.66
N THR A 662 -1.01 14.82 8.62
CA THR A 662 -0.69 15.53 7.37
C THR A 662 0.48 16.49 7.54
N THR A 663 1.23 16.72 6.46
CA THR A 663 2.30 17.73 6.49
C THR A 663 1.71 19.14 6.58
N GLU A 664 2.06 19.86 7.61
CA GLU A 664 1.61 21.22 7.88
C GLU A 664 2.80 22.14 8.14
N ILE A 665 2.69 23.40 7.73
CA ILE A 665 3.61 24.44 8.18
C ILE A 665 3.12 24.97 9.52
N GLN A 666 3.54 24.31 10.60
CA GLN A 666 3.01 24.52 11.95
C GLN A 666 3.13 26.00 12.40
N ARG A 667 4.26 26.65 12.12
CA ARG A 667 4.48 28.06 12.48
C ARG A 667 3.44 29.02 11.93
N ALA A 668 2.88 28.75 10.76
CA ALA A 668 1.92 29.63 10.09
C ALA A 668 0.47 29.36 10.50
N GLU A 669 0.18 28.18 11.05
CA GLU A 669 -1.18 27.66 11.14
C GLU A 669 -1.56 27.01 12.46
N VAL A 670 -0.61 26.87 13.41
CA VAL A 670 -0.92 26.31 14.73
C VAL A 670 -1.81 27.27 15.52
N PRO A 671 -2.98 26.82 15.98
CA PRO A 671 -3.84 27.62 16.85
C PRO A 671 -3.14 28.01 18.15
N PRO A 672 -3.67 28.97 18.91
CA PRO A 672 -3.07 29.41 20.19
C PRO A 672 -2.86 28.31 21.23
N ASN A 673 -3.51 27.12 21.08
CA ASN A 673 -3.29 25.96 21.91
C ASN A 673 -2.01 25.17 21.58
N GLY A 674 -1.29 25.53 20.51
CA GLY A 674 0.01 24.93 20.15
C GLY A 674 -0.05 23.55 19.53
N ARG A 675 -1.24 23.07 19.10
CA ARG A 675 -1.41 21.74 18.50
C ARG A 675 -1.76 21.83 17.03
N PRO A 676 -1.11 21.04 16.13
CA PRO A 676 -1.50 20.97 14.72
C PRO A 676 -2.96 20.54 14.56
N PRO A 677 -3.74 21.19 13.69
CA PRO A 677 -5.18 20.94 13.57
C PRO A 677 -5.56 19.53 13.13
N ILE A 678 -4.70 18.88 12.31
CA ILE A 678 -4.92 17.52 11.82
C ILE A 678 -4.03 16.56 12.61
N THR A 679 -4.35 16.42 13.89
CA THR A 679 -3.66 15.50 14.79
C THR A 679 -4.68 14.48 15.32
N GLN A 680 -4.32 13.21 15.24
CA GLN A 680 -5.07 12.11 15.85
C GLN A 680 -4.48 11.80 17.21
N ASP A 681 -5.30 11.85 18.27
CA ASP A 681 -4.93 11.37 19.62
C ASP A 681 -4.60 9.88 19.59
N GLY A 682 -3.85 9.42 20.59
CA GLY A 682 -3.59 8.00 20.72
C GLY A 682 -4.89 7.21 20.85
N TYR A 683 -5.02 6.12 20.09
CA TYR A 683 -6.21 5.28 20.06
C TYR A 683 -5.86 3.80 19.97
N GLY A 684 -6.85 2.95 20.27
CA GLY A 684 -6.69 1.51 20.15
C GLY A 684 -7.91 0.82 19.57
N LEU A 685 -7.68 -0.21 18.76
CA LEU A 685 -8.71 -0.98 18.08
C LEU A 685 -8.77 -2.41 18.64
N LEU A 686 -9.95 -2.86 19.00
CA LEU A 686 -10.22 -4.22 19.44
C LEU A 686 -10.87 -5.01 18.31
N ASN A 687 -10.25 -6.13 17.92
CA ASN A 687 -10.74 -7.03 16.90
C ASN A 687 -10.88 -8.45 17.50
N ALA A 688 -11.88 -9.21 17.04
CA ALA A 688 -12.04 -10.60 17.45
C ALA A 688 -12.61 -11.44 16.32
N GLY A 689 -12.31 -12.74 16.34
CA GLY A 689 -12.85 -13.67 15.36
C GLY A 689 -12.93 -15.09 15.88
N VAL A 690 -13.88 -15.85 15.34
CA VAL A 690 -14.02 -17.29 15.59
C VAL A 690 -14.19 -17.97 14.26
N THR A 691 -13.33 -18.95 13.95
CA THR A 691 -13.42 -19.80 12.76
C THR A 691 -13.69 -21.23 13.17
N TRP A 692 -14.77 -21.78 12.65
CA TRP A 692 -15.11 -23.18 12.77
C TRP A 692 -14.89 -23.88 11.43
N ARG A 693 -13.88 -24.76 11.35
CA ARG A 693 -13.66 -25.65 10.22
C ARG A 693 -14.45 -26.95 10.49
N LEU A 694 -15.55 -27.13 9.78
CA LEU A 694 -16.43 -28.27 9.96
C LEU A 694 -15.76 -29.58 9.50
N ASN A 695 -15.04 -29.50 8.37
CA ASN A 695 -14.27 -30.58 7.75
C ASN A 695 -13.22 -29.97 6.80
N ASN A 696 -12.58 -30.78 5.99
CA ASN A 696 -11.56 -30.27 5.04
C ASN A 696 -12.12 -29.36 3.95
N ALA A 697 -13.44 -29.40 3.71
CA ALA A 697 -14.08 -28.63 2.64
C ALA A 697 -14.79 -27.36 3.14
N TRP A 698 -15.38 -27.36 4.33
CA TRP A 698 -16.21 -26.25 4.81
C TRP A 698 -15.64 -25.58 6.04
N SER A 699 -15.57 -24.25 5.99
CA SER A 699 -15.30 -23.43 7.15
C SER A 699 -16.27 -22.25 7.27
N PHE A 700 -16.51 -21.81 8.50
CA PHE A 700 -17.38 -20.69 8.85
C PHE A 700 -16.63 -19.77 9.80
N SER A 701 -16.55 -18.49 9.47
CA SER A 701 -15.85 -17.48 10.28
C SER A 701 -16.78 -16.34 10.66
N LEU A 702 -16.84 -16.03 11.95
CA LEU A 702 -17.49 -14.83 12.48
C LEU A 702 -16.39 -13.85 12.91
N ASN A 703 -16.37 -12.66 12.36
CA ASN A 703 -15.38 -11.64 12.66
C ASN A 703 -16.04 -10.34 13.11
N GLY A 704 -15.32 -9.60 13.94
CA GLY A 704 -15.66 -8.24 14.32
C GLY A 704 -14.41 -7.38 14.37
N SER A 705 -14.45 -6.24 13.71
CA SER A 705 -13.40 -5.23 13.71
C SER A 705 -13.89 -3.95 14.35
N ASN A 706 -12.94 -3.20 14.96
CA ASN A 706 -13.24 -2.00 15.75
C ASN A 706 -14.40 -2.22 16.73
N LEU A 707 -14.35 -3.27 17.54
CA LEU A 707 -15.45 -3.69 18.42
C LEU A 707 -15.81 -2.64 19.47
N THR A 708 -14.88 -1.76 19.83
CA THR A 708 -15.07 -0.64 20.75
C THR A 708 -15.75 0.56 20.10
N ASP A 709 -15.91 0.55 18.77
CA ASP A 709 -16.48 1.63 17.97
C ASP A 709 -15.69 2.94 18.11
N GLU A 710 -14.36 2.82 18.07
CA GLU A 710 -13.46 3.95 18.18
C GLU A 710 -13.54 4.83 16.92
N GLU A 711 -13.68 6.14 17.11
CA GLU A 711 -13.67 7.14 16.05
C GLU A 711 -12.25 7.72 15.93
N TYR A 712 -11.56 7.45 14.83
CA TYR A 712 -10.18 7.87 14.62
C TYR A 712 -9.95 8.42 13.20
N LEU A 713 -9.08 9.45 13.12
CA LEU A 713 -8.64 10.03 11.84
C LEU A 713 -7.55 9.17 11.22
N THR A 714 -7.69 8.87 9.95
CA THR A 714 -6.63 8.22 9.15
C THR A 714 -5.76 9.25 8.43
N THR A 715 -6.35 10.37 8.00
CA THR A 715 -5.65 11.45 7.29
C THR A 715 -6.51 12.71 7.28
N GLY A 716 -5.98 13.80 6.76
CA GLY A 716 -6.71 15.05 6.61
C GLY A 716 -5.96 16.08 5.77
N TYR A 717 -6.57 17.28 5.64
CA TYR A 717 -5.97 18.42 4.95
C TYR A 717 -6.17 19.70 5.77
N ASN A 718 -5.08 20.44 5.98
CA ASN A 718 -5.14 21.78 6.49
C ASN A 718 -5.19 22.76 5.31
N LEU A 719 -6.39 23.18 4.97
CA LEU A 719 -6.66 24.16 3.90
C LEU A 719 -7.21 25.46 4.47
N ASN A 720 -7.08 25.67 5.80
CA ASN A 720 -7.71 26.79 6.49
C ASN A 720 -7.20 28.16 5.98
N ARG A 721 -5.92 28.28 5.72
CA ARG A 721 -5.34 29.55 5.23
C ARG A 721 -5.89 29.91 3.84
N ALA A 722 -5.96 28.93 2.94
CA ALA A 722 -6.38 29.12 1.56
C ALA A 722 -7.90 29.05 1.38
N LEU A 723 -8.55 28.05 1.96
CA LEU A 723 -9.92 27.67 1.68
C LEU A 723 -10.83 27.70 2.94
N GLY A 724 -10.28 28.12 4.08
CA GLY A 724 -11.03 28.35 5.31
C GLY A 724 -11.48 27.08 6.05
N VAL A 725 -10.88 25.91 5.78
CA VAL A 725 -11.34 24.60 6.29
C VAL A 725 -10.20 23.71 6.75
N TYR A 726 -10.48 22.92 7.79
CA TYR A 726 -9.72 21.73 8.18
C TYR A 726 -10.59 20.50 7.87
N THR A 727 -10.06 19.59 7.07
CA THR A 727 -10.79 18.42 6.60
C THR A 727 -10.13 17.15 7.13
N GLY A 728 -10.92 16.18 7.62
CA GLY A 728 -10.44 14.91 8.12
C GLY A 728 -11.20 13.73 7.52
N PHE A 729 -10.53 12.59 7.43
CA PHE A 729 -11.12 11.32 7.00
C PHE A 729 -11.01 10.31 8.13
N TYR A 730 -12.16 9.76 8.54
CA TYR A 730 -12.21 8.79 9.63
C TYR A 730 -12.01 7.36 9.13
N GLY A 731 -11.44 6.51 10.00
CA GLY A 731 -11.35 5.08 9.82
C GLY A 731 -12.73 4.41 9.87
N ALA A 732 -12.79 3.13 9.52
CA ALA A 732 -14.04 2.38 9.51
C ALA A 732 -14.66 2.28 10.91
N PRO A 733 -15.99 2.44 11.06
CA PRO A 733 -16.70 2.16 12.31
C PRO A 733 -16.69 0.67 12.59
N ARG A 734 -17.31 0.27 13.73
CA ARG A 734 -17.46 -1.13 14.11
C ARG A 734 -18.14 -1.97 13.02
N GLN A 735 -17.50 -3.06 12.62
CA GLN A 735 -18.00 -3.98 11.61
C GLN A 735 -18.13 -5.40 12.18
N TYR A 736 -19.09 -6.15 11.64
CA TYR A 736 -19.28 -7.59 11.89
C TYR A 736 -19.49 -8.30 10.57
N SER A 737 -18.86 -9.45 10.41
CA SER A 737 -19.04 -10.27 9.20
C SER A 737 -19.11 -11.76 9.55
N LEU A 738 -19.87 -12.48 8.72
CA LEU A 738 -19.96 -13.94 8.71
C LEU A 738 -19.55 -14.43 7.33
N THR A 739 -18.53 -15.27 7.27
CA THR A 739 -18.02 -15.85 6.04
C THR A 739 -18.26 -17.38 6.05
N ALA A 740 -18.85 -17.88 4.97
CA ALA A 740 -18.86 -19.31 4.67
C ALA A 740 -17.89 -19.57 3.51
N ARG A 741 -16.98 -20.53 3.67
CA ARG A 741 -15.98 -20.91 2.65
C ARG A 741 -16.08 -22.40 2.36
N TYR A 742 -15.94 -22.73 1.09
CA TYR A 742 -15.82 -24.09 0.57
C TYR A 742 -14.50 -24.24 -0.18
N GLU A 743 -13.77 -25.30 0.11
CA GLU A 743 -12.49 -25.66 -0.53
C GLU A 743 -12.55 -27.10 -1.04
N PHE A 744 -11.92 -27.40 -2.18
CA PHE A 744 -11.90 -28.73 -2.79
C PHE A 744 -10.61 -29.01 -3.56
#